data_4218fb154140a1b350ae17fba21286aa
#
_entry.id   4218fb154140a1b350ae17fba21286aa
#
_cell.length_a   1.000
_cell.length_b   1.000
_cell.length_c   1.000
_cell.angle_alpha   90.00
_cell.angle_beta   90.00
_cell.angle_gamma   90.00
#
_symmetry.space_group_name_H-M   'P 1'
#
loop_
_entity.id
_entity.type
_entity.pdbx_description
1 polymer ?
#
loop_
_entity_poly.entity_id
_entity_poly.type
_entity_poly.pdbx_seq_one_letter_code
_entity_poly.pdbx_strand_id
1 'polypeptide(L)'
;MELLSPAGSPEALLAAVQNGADAVYMGLGSFNARRSARNFTDDTFPQAVDYCHRHGVKVYLTLNTLLTDRELPEAAETLRKASAWGVDAVLVQDWGLWLLARQVAPDQPLHASTQMSLHTLAGARLAAELGMERVVLARELSAHDTEVICRHCEAEVEVFGHGALCMCYSGQCAMSAMIGGRSGNRGTCAQPCRLPYALGEKRGYLLSLKDNNLSPYLRQMEEMGVACLKIEGRMKRPEYVGAVTGIYRRLLDEKRPPSPAESAQLEQAFSRSGFTDGYWTGKRGPQMFGMRPENARWPEEWFAQVRKTYENGAENRPVAVDFTCRIAVGAQAAMTAALPDGRQVTVDGPVPEAARSRSLTEEELRTRLQKTGGTEFVCRRIDISLEEGLMLSAGSINALRREALSRLRALLTEKPPRRVHDTPAPPPAPAACTGAPKLTASVTYAHQLTPELAKAVDYLYLPLALLDAIDLEEYAGYTRLCAVLPRVFRTEDEAAFRKALQSHPRLSAVAVSNLGHLPIAAGLGLEIRGDMGLNVFNSLSLLFLGELGVTAATVSPELRHQQVRDLSKYLPCEAVVYGRLPLMITENCPLRCSGQCSHGTGGTLTDRTGAAFPLLCAHGCRSEIQNSKALYLADKPQW
;
A
#
# COMPACT_ATOMS: atom_id res chain seq x y z
N MET A 1 -9.75 -11.44 -10.03
CA MET A 1 -8.71 -10.71 -9.24
C MET A 1 -8.20 -9.53 -10.06
N GLU A 2 -8.23 -8.31 -9.50
CA GLU A 2 -7.76 -7.07 -10.14
C GLU A 2 -6.22 -7.06 -10.26
N LEU A 3 -5.67 -6.68 -11.42
CA LEU A 3 -4.24 -6.52 -11.64
C LEU A 3 -3.85 -5.05 -11.49
N LEU A 4 -3.16 -4.71 -10.39
CA LEU A 4 -2.74 -3.35 -10.06
C LEU A 4 -1.28 -3.12 -10.41
N SER A 5 -1.03 -2.23 -11.38
CA SER A 5 0.31 -1.95 -11.90
C SER A 5 0.87 -0.60 -11.44
N PRO A 6 2.21 -0.47 -11.30
CA PRO A 6 2.83 0.78 -10.91
C PRO A 6 2.91 1.76 -12.09
N ALA A 7 2.60 3.04 -11.84
CA ALA A 7 2.83 4.12 -12.79
C ALA A 7 3.64 5.24 -12.11
N GLY A 8 4.97 5.21 -12.30
CA GLY A 8 5.89 6.20 -11.75
C GLY A 8 6.26 7.31 -12.73
N SER A 9 5.78 7.25 -13.97
CA SER A 9 5.91 8.25 -15.02
C SER A 9 4.77 8.10 -16.04
N PRO A 10 4.53 9.09 -16.91
CA PRO A 10 3.56 8.97 -17.99
C PRO A 10 3.82 7.79 -18.93
N GLU A 11 5.06 7.50 -19.26
CA GLU A 11 5.44 6.37 -20.11
C GLU A 11 5.15 5.03 -19.42
N ALA A 12 5.39 4.94 -18.10
CA ALA A 12 5.05 3.74 -17.32
C ALA A 12 3.55 3.54 -17.19
N LEU A 13 2.76 4.63 -17.16
CA LEU A 13 1.31 4.58 -17.20
C LEU A 13 0.82 3.96 -18.51
N LEU A 14 1.29 4.48 -19.66
CA LEU A 14 0.95 3.91 -20.97
C LEU A 14 1.32 2.44 -21.04
N ALA A 15 2.53 2.08 -20.59
CA ALA A 15 2.98 0.70 -20.56
C ALA A 15 2.07 -0.21 -19.70
N ALA A 16 1.61 0.26 -18.53
CA ALA A 16 0.69 -0.49 -17.67
C ALA A 16 -0.66 -0.73 -18.34
N VAL A 17 -1.31 0.35 -18.82
CA VAL A 17 -2.64 0.32 -19.44
C VAL A 17 -2.63 -0.56 -20.69
N GLN A 18 -1.69 -0.31 -21.60
CA GLN A 18 -1.62 -1.00 -22.89
C GLN A 18 -1.16 -2.47 -22.79
N ASN A 19 -0.69 -2.91 -21.61
CA ASN A 19 -0.36 -4.31 -21.33
C ASN A 19 -1.34 -4.98 -20.36
N GLY A 20 -2.49 -4.36 -20.06
CA GLY A 20 -3.63 -5.01 -19.44
C GLY A 20 -3.72 -4.89 -17.92
N ALA A 21 -3.27 -3.78 -17.36
CA ALA A 21 -3.62 -3.41 -15.99
C ALA A 21 -5.12 -3.13 -15.86
N ASP A 22 -5.75 -3.61 -14.78
CA ASP A 22 -7.13 -3.26 -14.42
C ASP A 22 -7.14 -1.97 -13.58
N ALA A 23 -6.04 -1.69 -12.88
CA ALA A 23 -5.83 -0.48 -12.11
C ALA A 23 -4.36 -0.06 -12.12
N VAL A 24 -4.11 1.22 -11.88
CA VAL A 24 -2.76 1.78 -11.71
C VAL A 24 -2.65 2.56 -10.40
N TYR A 25 -1.48 2.51 -9.75
CA TYR A 25 -1.21 3.36 -8.62
C TYR A 25 -0.11 4.37 -8.94
N MET A 26 -0.45 5.65 -8.73
CA MET A 26 0.35 6.80 -9.09
C MET A 26 0.60 7.70 -7.88
N GLY A 27 1.60 8.59 -7.98
CA GLY A 27 1.89 9.60 -6.97
C GLY A 27 2.08 10.98 -7.57
N LEU A 28 1.78 11.99 -6.79
CA LEU A 28 2.20 13.36 -7.01
C LEU A 28 3.63 13.56 -6.46
N GLY A 29 4.20 14.74 -6.63
CA GLY A 29 5.55 15.08 -6.14
C GLY A 29 5.72 14.96 -4.62
N SER A 30 4.64 15.16 -3.84
CA SER A 30 4.62 15.13 -2.37
C SER A 30 3.90 13.90 -1.83
N PHE A 31 4.13 13.58 -0.54
CA PHE A 31 3.36 12.65 0.30
C PHE A 31 3.26 11.19 -0.18
N ASN A 32 4.20 10.71 -1.00
CA ASN A 32 4.19 9.33 -1.46
C ASN A 32 5.48 8.57 -1.15
N ALA A 33 5.38 7.25 -0.93
CA ALA A 33 6.48 6.37 -0.54
C ALA A 33 7.57 6.20 -1.62
N ARG A 34 7.42 6.76 -2.82
CA ARG A 34 8.37 6.78 -3.93
C ARG A 34 8.57 8.20 -4.45
N ARG A 35 8.88 9.13 -3.55
CA ARG A 35 9.09 10.55 -3.87
C ARG A 35 10.14 10.78 -4.96
N SER A 36 11.13 9.89 -5.08
CA SER A 36 12.19 9.96 -6.10
C SER A 36 11.78 9.44 -7.48
N ALA A 37 10.58 8.89 -7.68
CA ALA A 37 10.04 8.62 -9.01
C ALA A 37 9.75 9.95 -9.73
N ARG A 38 9.64 9.93 -11.06
CA ARG A 38 9.30 11.14 -11.83
C ARG A 38 7.95 11.71 -11.41
N ASN A 39 7.00 10.83 -11.04
CA ASN A 39 5.64 11.14 -10.60
C ASN A 39 4.88 12.05 -11.59
N PHE A 40 3.71 12.51 -11.18
CA PHE A 40 2.83 13.39 -11.95
C PHE A 40 2.74 14.76 -11.26
N THR A 41 2.36 15.76 -12.04
CA THR A 41 2.06 17.12 -11.55
C THR A 41 0.56 17.33 -11.50
N ASP A 42 0.11 18.43 -10.88
CA ASP A 42 -1.31 18.82 -10.85
C ASP A 42 -1.91 18.97 -12.26
N ASP A 43 -1.10 19.34 -13.26
CA ASP A 43 -1.55 19.47 -14.65
C ASP A 43 -1.63 18.11 -15.37
N THR A 44 -0.68 17.23 -15.13
CA THR A 44 -0.59 15.95 -15.87
C THR A 44 -1.39 14.83 -15.22
N PHE A 45 -1.68 14.92 -13.92
CA PHE A 45 -2.40 13.89 -13.18
C PHE A 45 -3.86 13.74 -13.65
N PRO A 46 -4.67 14.82 -13.81
CA PRO A 46 -6.04 14.71 -14.33
C PRO A 46 -6.09 14.10 -15.73
N GLN A 47 -5.13 14.45 -16.60
CA GLN A 47 -5.03 13.87 -17.95
C GLN A 47 -4.72 12.36 -17.90
N ALA A 48 -3.90 11.93 -16.93
CA ALA A 48 -3.61 10.52 -16.71
C ALA A 48 -4.86 9.77 -16.19
N VAL A 49 -5.66 10.38 -15.30
CA VAL A 49 -6.94 9.82 -14.83
C VAL A 49 -7.90 9.63 -16.02
N ASP A 50 -8.10 10.67 -16.84
CA ASP A 50 -8.98 10.61 -18.01
C ASP A 50 -8.51 9.54 -19.02
N TYR A 51 -7.20 9.40 -19.23
CA TYR A 51 -6.63 8.36 -20.08
C TYR A 51 -6.94 6.96 -19.54
N CYS A 52 -6.73 6.72 -18.25
CA CYS A 52 -7.04 5.44 -17.62
C CYS A 52 -8.52 5.11 -17.72
N HIS A 53 -9.39 6.03 -17.35
CA HIS A 53 -10.84 5.83 -17.36
C HIS A 53 -11.37 5.53 -18.77
N ARG A 54 -10.85 6.20 -19.81
CA ARG A 54 -11.19 5.87 -21.21
C ARG A 54 -10.89 4.41 -21.57
N HIS A 55 -9.90 3.80 -20.94
CA HIS A 55 -9.54 2.39 -21.13
C HIS A 55 -10.16 1.45 -20.09
N GLY A 56 -11.07 1.95 -19.23
CA GLY A 56 -11.69 1.17 -18.16
C GLY A 56 -10.72 0.80 -17.02
N VAL A 57 -9.63 1.53 -16.88
CA VAL A 57 -8.58 1.29 -15.86
C VAL A 57 -8.77 2.25 -14.69
N LYS A 58 -8.82 1.73 -13.47
CA LYS A 58 -8.94 2.51 -12.23
C LYS A 58 -7.61 3.20 -11.86
N VAL A 59 -7.72 4.29 -11.12
CA VAL A 59 -6.57 5.08 -10.66
C VAL A 59 -6.56 5.20 -9.15
N TYR A 60 -5.47 4.77 -8.52
CA TYR A 60 -5.26 4.88 -7.08
C TYR A 60 -4.12 5.86 -6.77
N LEU A 61 -4.46 6.97 -6.11
CA LEU A 61 -3.48 7.97 -5.69
C LEU A 61 -2.76 7.52 -4.41
N THR A 62 -1.44 7.59 -4.40
CA THR A 62 -0.65 7.30 -3.20
C THR A 62 -0.38 8.56 -2.39
N LEU A 63 -1.03 8.69 -1.22
CA LEU A 63 -0.73 9.64 -0.14
C LEU A 63 -0.25 8.84 1.09
N ASN A 64 0.71 7.96 0.89
CA ASN A 64 1.06 6.90 1.82
C ASN A 64 2.41 7.13 2.52
N THR A 65 2.59 8.31 3.06
CA THR A 65 3.68 8.68 3.97
C THR A 65 3.14 9.28 5.25
N LEU A 66 3.93 9.29 6.31
CA LEU A 66 3.62 10.04 7.52
C LEU A 66 3.71 11.54 7.23
N LEU A 67 2.85 12.33 7.87
CA LEU A 67 2.74 13.77 7.68
C LEU A 67 2.99 14.51 8.99
N THR A 68 3.64 15.67 8.91
CA THR A 68 3.73 16.61 10.01
C THR A 68 2.50 17.54 10.03
N ASP A 69 2.19 18.19 11.16
CA ASP A 69 1.09 19.16 11.25
C ASP A 69 1.16 20.25 10.18
N ARG A 70 2.38 20.69 9.82
CA ARG A 70 2.59 21.72 8.80
C ARG A 70 2.23 21.27 7.38
N GLU A 71 2.17 19.96 7.13
CA GLU A 71 1.87 19.38 5.83
C GLU A 71 0.38 19.01 5.67
N LEU A 72 -0.37 18.96 6.78
CA LEU A 72 -1.80 18.61 6.75
C LEU A 72 -2.64 19.53 5.85
N PRO A 73 -2.44 20.86 5.80
CA PRO A 73 -3.20 21.74 4.90
C PRO A 73 -2.97 21.40 3.42
N GLU A 74 -1.72 21.14 3.00
CA GLU A 74 -1.41 20.74 1.61
C GLU A 74 -1.98 19.34 1.30
N ALA A 75 -1.96 18.43 2.26
CA ALA A 75 -2.57 17.11 2.12
C ALA A 75 -4.10 17.19 1.98
N ALA A 76 -4.77 18.08 2.73
CA ALA A 76 -6.21 18.34 2.59
C ALA A 76 -6.55 18.84 1.17
N GLU A 77 -5.77 19.77 0.64
CA GLU A 77 -5.93 20.25 -0.73
C GLU A 77 -5.72 19.13 -1.77
N THR A 78 -4.74 18.27 -1.54
CA THR A 78 -4.49 17.11 -2.41
C THR A 78 -5.66 16.12 -2.38
N LEU A 79 -6.30 15.89 -1.23
CA LEU A 79 -7.49 15.05 -1.11
C LEU A 79 -8.68 15.63 -1.88
N ARG A 80 -8.91 16.96 -1.78
CA ARG A 80 -9.97 17.64 -2.56
C ARG A 80 -9.74 17.51 -4.06
N LYS A 81 -8.51 17.75 -4.51
CA LYS A 81 -8.11 17.58 -5.92
C LYS A 81 -8.32 16.14 -6.38
N ALA A 82 -7.91 15.15 -5.58
CA ALA A 82 -8.11 13.73 -5.91
C ALA A 82 -9.59 13.40 -6.13
N SER A 83 -10.47 13.91 -5.25
CA SER A 83 -11.91 13.74 -5.38
C SER A 83 -12.46 14.43 -6.63
N ALA A 84 -12.05 15.67 -6.90
CA ALA A 84 -12.47 16.45 -8.07
C ALA A 84 -11.96 15.84 -9.40
N TRP A 85 -10.78 15.23 -9.40
CA TRP A 85 -10.22 14.54 -10.56
C TRP A 85 -10.88 13.19 -10.84
N GLY A 86 -11.69 12.66 -9.90
CA GLY A 86 -12.35 11.37 -10.04
C GLY A 86 -11.46 10.18 -9.74
N VAL A 87 -10.43 10.34 -8.90
CA VAL A 87 -9.55 9.25 -8.46
C VAL A 87 -10.37 8.16 -7.78
N ASP A 88 -10.20 6.89 -8.18
CA ASP A 88 -11.03 5.79 -7.69
C ASP A 88 -10.78 5.49 -6.21
N ALA A 89 -9.53 5.58 -5.73
CA ALA A 89 -9.22 5.51 -4.30
C ALA A 89 -7.90 6.21 -3.95
N VAL A 90 -7.74 6.53 -2.67
CA VAL A 90 -6.50 7.09 -2.10
C VAL A 90 -5.88 6.09 -1.12
N LEU A 91 -4.60 5.73 -1.35
CA LEU A 91 -3.84 4.89 -0.41
C LEU A 91 -3.28 5.77 0.70
N VAL A 92 -3.59 5.45 1.96
CA VAL A 92 -3.14 6.20 3.14
C VAL A 92 -2.29 5.34 4.08
N GLN A 93 -1.35 5.99 4.78
CA GLN A 93 -0.56 5.39 5.86
C GLN A 93 -0.86 6.06 7.20
N ASP A 94 -0.98 7.38 7.19
CA ASP A 94 -1.07 8.25 8.35
C ASP A 94 -2.51 8.31 8.87
N TRP A 95 -2.72 8.05 10.15
CA TRP A 95 -4.05 8.06 10.76
C TRP A 95 -4.64 9.46 10.86
N GLY A 96 -3.80 10.48 11.03
CA GLY A 96 -4.25 11.87 10.96
C GLY A 96 -4.70 12.26 9.56
N LEU A 97 -4.05 11.72 8.52
CA LEU A 97 -4.50 11.89 7.13
C LEU A 97 -5.83 11.16 6.89
N TRP A 98 -6.01 9.95 7.47
CA TRP A 98 -7.29 9.25 7.40
C TRP A 98 -8.42 10.10 8.00
N LEU A 99 -8.22 10.63 9.22
CA LEU A 99 -9.20 11.50 9.88
C LEU A 99 -9.49 12.75 9.04
N LEU A 100 -8.45 13.38 8.50
CA LEU A 100 -8.57 14.54 7.62
C LEU A 100 -9.36 14.22 6.34
N ALA A 101 -9.12 13.06 5.71
CA ALA A 101 -9.85 12.64 4.51
C ALA A 101 -11.34 12.48 4.78
N ARG A 102 -11.73 11.92 5.93
CA ARG A 102 -13.14 11.79 6.35
C ARG A 102 -13.81 13.15 6.56
N GLN A 103 -13.04 14.19 6.87
CA GLN A 103 -13.55 15.55 7.05
C GLN A 103 -13.65 16.32 5.73
N VAL A 104 -12.63 16.28 4.87
CA VAL A 104 -12.57 17.12 3.66
C VAL A 104 -13.11 16.46 2.40
N ALA A 105 -13.09 15.13 2.32
CA ALA A 105 -13.56 14.34 1.17
C ALA A 105 -14.22 13.03 1.67
N PRO A 106 -15.34 13.10 2.40
CA PRO A 106 -15.93 11.96 3.10
C PRO A 106 -16.34 10.80 2.18
N ASP A 107 -16.64 11.09 0.92
CA ASP A 107 -17.05 10.08 -0.07
C ASP A 107 -15.86 9.53 -0.88
N GLN A 108 -14.62 9.98 -0.61
CA GLN A 108 -13.43 9.47 -1.27
C GLN A 108 -13.09 8.09 -0.73
N PRO A 109 -13.05 7.04 -1.59
CA PRO A 109 -12.61 5.72 -1.18
C PRO A 109 -11.17 5.74 -0.65
N LEU A 110 -10.93 5.04 0.47
CA LEU A 110 -9.61 4.95 1.09
C LEU A 110 -9.14 3.50 1.14
N HIS A 111 -7.89 3.28 0.75
CA HIS A 111 -7.20 2.01 0.87
C HIS A 111 -6.10 2.10 1.93
N ALA A 112 -6.08 1.14 2.86
CA ALA A 112 -5.00 1.04 3.84
C ALA A 112 -3.70 0.62 3.14
N SER A 113 -2.68 1.48 3.17
CA SER A 113 -1.36 1.15 2.59
C SER A 113 -0.69 0.02 3.36
N THR A 114 0.14 -0.79 2.67
CA THR A 114 1.04 -1.75 3.33
C THR A 114 1.94 -1.09 4.40
N GLN A 115 2.17 0.22 4.32
CA GLN A 115 2.91 1.00 5.30
C GLN A 115 2.19 1.11 6.66
N MET A 116 0.90 0.78 6.75
CA MET A 116 0.14 0.67 8.01
C MET A 116 0.46 -0.62 8.77
N SER A 117 1.27 -1.51 8.18
CA SER A 117 1.72 -2.76 8.81
C SER A 117 0.58 -3.69 9.25
N LEU A 118 -0.47 -3.79 8.44
CA LEU A 118 -1.60 -4.68 8.71
C LEU A 118 -1.23 -6.13 8.37
N HIS A 119 -1.19 -6.97 9.40
CA HIS A 119 -0.68 -8.34 9.29
C HIS A 119 -1.45 -9.37 10.13
N THR A 120 -2.57 -8.97 10.73
CA THR A 120 -3.46 -9.86 11.48
C THR A 120 -4.91 -9.62 11.09
N LEU A 121 -5.77 -10.60 11.36
CA LEU A 121 -7.21 -10.48 11.11
C LEU A 121 -7.81 -9.33 11.93
N ALA A 122 -7.44 -9.21 13.22
CA ALA A 122 -7.95 -8.15 14.09
C ALA A 122 -7.61 -6.75 13.54
N GLY A 123 -6.36 -6.56 13.05
CA GLY A 123 -5.96 -5.29 12.45
C GLY A 123 -6.68 -4.98 11.13
N ALA A 124 -6.88 -6.00 10.28
CA ALA A 124 -7.60 -5.85 9.01
C ALA A 124 -9.08 -5.53 9.22
N ARG A 125 -9.74 -6.21 10.16
CA ARG A 125 -11.14 -5.94 10.55
C ARG A 125 -11.33 -4.54 11.10
N LEU A 126 -10.47 -4.12 12.02
CA LEU A 126 -10.54 -2.76 12.56
C LEU A 126 -10.36 -1.70 11.45
N ALA A 127 -9.46 -1.93 10.49
CA ALA A 127 -9.33 -1.03 9.35
C ALA A 127 -10.61 -0.99 8.48
N ALA A 128 -11.27 -2.13 8.28
CA ALA A 128 -12.56 -2.20 7.58
C ALA A 128 -13.68 -1.48 8.34
N GLU A 129 -13.80 -1.67 9.67
CA GLU A 129 -14.75 -0.98 10.54
C GLU A 129 -14.54 0.55 10.51
N LEU A 130 -13.29 1.00 10.35
CA LEU A 130 -12.95 2.40 10.15
C LEU A 130 -13.27 2.92 8.74
N GLY A 131 -13.82 2.09 7.85
CA GLY A 131 -14.26 2.46 6.51
C GLY A 131 -13.15 2.44 5.45
N MET A 132 -12.09 1.66 5.65
CA MET A 132 -11.15 1.33 4.58
C MET A 132 -11.82 0.31 3.65
N GLU A 133 -11.96 0.64 2.37
CA GLU A 133 -12.56 -0.28 1.39
C GLU A 133 -11.63 -1.43 1.03
N ARG A 134 -10.30 -1.19 1.11
CA ARG A 134 -9.28 -2.18 0.79
C ARG A 134 -8.11 -2.11 1.78
N VAL A 135 -7.58 -3.28 2.11
CA VAL A 135 -6.42 -3.45 2.98
C VAL A 135 -5.27 -4.06 2.18
N VAL A 136 -4.16 -3.30 2.05
CA VAL A 136 -2.93 -3.83 1.46
C VAL A 136 -2.14 -4.53 2.56
N LEU A 137 -2.10 -5.84 2.54
CA LEU A 137 -1.44 -6.64 3.56
C LEU A 137 0.08 -6.41 3.59
N ALA A 138 0.67 -6.66 4.75
CA ALA A 138 2.12 -6.74 4.87
C ALA A 138 2.68 -7.87 3.99
N ARG A 139 3.82 -7.63 3.35
CA ARG A 139 4.43 -8.57 2.36
C ARG A 139 4.99 -9.83 2.99
N GLU A 140 5.10 -9.83 4.30
CA GLU A 140 5.71 -10.86 5.12
C GLU A 140 4.74 -11.98 5.52
N LEU A 141 3.47 -11.88 5.10
CA LEU A 141 2.43 -12.87 5.40
C LEU A 141 2.57 -14.14 4.55
N SER A 142 2.21 -15.26 5.16
CA SER A 142 2.08 -16.53 4.46
C SER A 142 0.75 -16.63 3.71
N ALA A 143 0.65 -17.63 2.80
CA ALA A 143 -0.62 -17.97 2.15
C ALA A 143 -1.72 -18.25 3.17
N HIS A 144 -1.40 -18.97 4.25
CA HIS A 144 -2.35 -19.29 5.32
C HIS A 144 -2.87 -18.02 6.04
N ASP A 145 -1.96 -17.12 6.48
CA ASP A 145 -2.37 -15.87 7.12
C ASP A 145 -3.24 -15.01 6.20
N THR A 146 -2.87 -14.96 4.91
CA THR A 146 -3.63 -14.22 3.89
C THR A 146 -5.02 -14.81 3.70
N GLU A 147 -5.14 -16.15 3.62
CA GLU A 147 -6.43 -16.84 3.49
C GLU A 147 -7.35 -16.56 4.68
N VAL A 148 -6.82 -16.63 5.91
CA VAL A 148 -7.59 -16.30 7.12
C VAL A 148 -8.16 -14.88 7.04
N ILE A 149 -7.35 -13.91 6.60
CA ILE A 149 -7.81 -12.52 6.47
C ILE A 149 -8.83 -12.40 5.34
N CYS A 150 -8.59 -12.96 4.15
CA CYS A 150 -9.52 -12.90 3.02
C CYS A 150 -10.90 -13.47 3.35
N ARG A 151 -10.95 -14.57 4.13
CA ARG A 151 -12.22 -15.24 4.49
C ARG A 151 -13.02 -14.52 5.55
N HIS A 152 -12.40 -13.66 6.34
CA HIS A 152 -13.01 -13.13 7.56
C HIS A 152 -12.94 -11.60 7.70
N CYS A 153 -12.40 -10.88 6.72
CA CYS A 153 -12.37 -9.43 6.66
C CYS A 153 -13.40 -8.94 5.63
N GLU A 154 -14.16 -7.91 5.97
CA GLU A 154 -15.17 -7.31 5.10
C GLU A 154 -14.57 -6.41 4.02
N ALA A 155 -13.37 -5.85 4.26
CA ALA A 155 -12.66 -5.06 3.25
C ALA A 155 -12.00 -5.95 2.19
N GLU A 156 -11.86 -5.42 0.98
CA GLU A 156 -11.07 -6.07 -0.07
C GLU A 156 -9.62 -6.27 0.36
N VAL A 157 -9.05 -7.42 0.03
CA VAL A 157 -7.65 -7.74 0.35
C VAL A 157 -6.77 -7.58 -0.90
N GLU A 158 -5.70 -6.78 -0.75
CA GLU A 158 -4.69 -6.57 -1.78
C GLU A 158 -3.35 -7.17 -1.35
N VAL A 159 -2.70 -7.94 -2.24
CA VAL A 159 -1.44 -8.65 -2.00
C VAL A 159 -0.38 -8.26 -3.02
N PHE A 160 0.85 -8.03 -2.56
CA PHE A 160 1.99 -7.85 -3.47
C PHE A 160 2.41 -9.18 -4.10
N GLY A 161 2.16 -9.34 -5.39
CA GLY A 161 2.48 -10.56 -6.14
C GLY A 161 3.85 -10.56 -6.82
N HIS A 162 4.46 -9.38 -7.08
CA HIS A 162 5.72 -9.28 -7.80
C HIS A 162 6.57 -8.09 -7.37
N GLY A 163 7.89 -8.27 -7.41
CA GLY A 163 8.88 -7.21 -7.27
C GLY A 163 9.55 -7.12 -5.90
N ALA A 164 10.10 -5.97 -5.56
CA ALA A 164 11.00 -5.80 -4.43
C ALA A 164 10.36 -6.11 -3.07
N LEU A 165 11.04 -6.96 -2.27
CA LEU A 165 10.76 -7.14 -0.85
C LEU A 165 11.61 -6.20 0.01
N CYS A 166 11.03 -5.72 1.11
CA CYS A 166 11.77 -5.06 2.19
C CYS A 166 12.25 -6.11 3.20
N MET A 167 13.39 -5.85 3.85
CA MET A 167 13.89 -6.70 4.94
C MET A 167 13.08 -6.50 6.23
N CYS A 168 12.75 -5.24 6.53
CA CYS A 168 11.91 -4.86 7.65
C CYS A 168 10.44 -5.02 7.29
N TYR A 169 9.60 -5.36 8.26
CA TYR A 169 8.15 -5.24 8.11
C TYR A 169 7.78 -3.86 7.57
N SER A 170 6.88 -3.86 6.61
CA SER A 170 6.44 -2.64 5.94
C SER A 170 5.93 -1.60 6.95
N GLY A 171 6.35 -0.33 6.80
CA GLY A 171 5.98 0.76 7.70
C GLY A 171 6.72 0.82 9.05
N GLN A 172 7.55 -0.19 9.38
CA GLN A 172 8.22 -0.30 10.68
C GLN A 172 9.74 0.00 10.62
N CYS A 173 10.25 0.48 9.47
CA CYS A 173 11.67 0.71 9.26
C CYS A 173 12.07 2.16 9.55
N ALA A 174 12.87 2.38 10.59
CA ALA A 174 13.51 3.66 10.91
C ALA A 174 14.99 3.72 10.49
N MET A 175 15.58 2.64 9.96
CA MET A 175 17.05 2.54 9.75
C MET A 175 17.60 3.63 8.84
N SER A 176 16.92 3.89 7.71
CA SER A 176 17.36 4.92 6.77
C SER A 176 17.22 6.34 7.33
N ALA A 177 16.23 6.58 8.17
CA ALA A 177 16.05 7.86 8.86
C ALA A 177 17.15 8.10 9.91
N MET A 178 17.41 7.11 10.76
CA MET A 178 18.34 7.23 11.89
C MET A 178 19.81 7.26 11.46
N ILE A 179 20.18 6.54 10.39
CA ILE A 179 21.57 6.51 9.91
C ILE A 179 21.88 7.73 9.02
N GLY A 180 20.93 8.15 8.17
CA GLY A 180 21.22 9.15 7.13
C GLY A 180 20.17 10.24 6.95
N GLY A 181 19.22 10.40 7.87
CA GLY A 181 18.17 11.43 7.79
C GLY A 181 17.15 11.24 6.65
N ARG A 182 17.15 10.08 5.97
CA ARG A 182 16.31 9.77 4.81
C ARG A 182 15.24 8.76 5.20
N SER A 183 14.09 9.24 5.66
CA SER A 183 13.02 8.37 6.15
C SER A 183 12.36 7.54 5.05
N GLY A 184 12.27 6.22 5.27
CA GLY A 184 11.46 5.32 4.46
C GLY A 184 9.96 5.61 4.56
N ASN A 185 9.50 5.98 5.77
CA ASN A 185 8.12 6.36 6.05
C ASN A 185 7.73 7.72 5.46
N ARG A 186 8.72 8.46 4.95
CA ARG A 186 8.56 9.75 4.27
C ARG A 186 8.95 9.69 2.79
N GLY A 187 9.08 8.48 2.22
CA GLY A 187 9.32 8.25 0.80
C GLY A 187 10.76 8.50 0.31
N THR A 188 11.74 8.66 1.21
CA THR A 188 13.13 9.01 0.85
C THR A 188 14.16 7.94 1.21
N CYS A 189 13.75 6.68 1.40
CA CYS A 189 14.59 5.57 1.82
C CYS A 189 15.88 5.44 0.98
N ALA A 190 17.04 5.41 1.66
CA ALA A 190 18.36 5.17 1.04
C ALA A 190 18.69 3.70 0.82
N GLN A 191 17.78 2.78 1.17
CA GLN A 191 17.94 1.33 1.06
C GLN A 191 19.16 0.76 1.81
N PRO A 192 19.39 1.08 3.09
CA PRO A 192 20.54 0.57 3.85
C PRO A 192 20.56 -0.97 3.92
N CYS A 193 19.41 -1.65 3.87
CA CYS A 193 19.32 -3.10 3.80
C CYS A 193 19.94 -3.72 2.52
N ARG A 194 20.29 -2.91 1.51
CA ARG A 194 20.94 -3.35 0.26
C ARG A 194 22.47 -3.19 0.29
N LEU A 195 23.02 -2.78 1.42
CA LEU A 195 24.45 -2.65 1.63
C LEU A 195 25.05 -3.94 2.22
N PRO A 196 26.37 -4.15 2.10
CA PRO A 196 27.04 -5.27 2.73
C PRO A 196 27.18 -5.05 4.24
N TYR A 197 27.03 -6.14 5.00
CA TYR A 197 27.22 -6.22 6.45
C TYR A 197 28.07 -7.44 6.81
N ALA A 198 28.59 -7.43 8.03
CA ALA A 198 29.21 -8.58 8.67
C ALA A 198 28.36 -9.03 9.86
N LEU A 199 28.26 -10.34 10.08
CA LEU A 199 27.66 -10.98 11.24
C LEU A 199 28.56 -12.15 11.63
N GLY A 200 29.36 -11.98 12.69
CA GLY A 200 30.47 -12.85 12.99
C GLY A 200 31.46 -12.91 11.82
N GLU A 201 31.79 -14.12 11.37
CA GLU A 201 32.68 -14.34 10.22
C GLU A 201 31.99 -14.15 8.84
N LYS A 202 30.67 -14.25 8.79
CA LYS A 202 29.93 -14.06 7.55
C LYS A 202 29.90 -12.59 7.13
N ARG A 203 30.24 -12.35 5.86
CA ARG A 203 30.18 -11.03 5.23
C ARG A 203 29.37 -11.09 3.95
N GLY A 204 28.65 -10.03 3.62
CA GLY A 204 27.88 -9.90 2.39
C GLY A 204 26.57 -9.13 2.57
N TYR A 205 25.64 -9.33 1.65
CA TYR A 205 24.36 -8.63 1.62
C TYR A 205 23.31 -9.31 2.52
N LEU A 206 23.63 -9.41 3.81
CA LEU A 206 22.89 -10.19 4.80
C LEU A 206 21.47 -9.68 5.12
N LEU A 207 21.12 -8.50 4.61
CA LEU A 207 19.79 -7.89 4.73
C LEU A 207 19.10 -7.69 3.36
N SER A 208 19.72 -8.13 2.26
CA SER A 208 19.18 -7.93 0.93
C SER A 208 18.36 -9.14 0.48
N LEU A 209 17.05 -9.01 0.46
CA LEU A 209 16.16 -10.06 -0.04
C LEU A 209 16.11 -10.04 -1.58
N LYS A 210 15.89 -11.21 -2.19
CA LYS A 210 15.46 -11.39 -3.58
C LYS A 210 14.12 -10.69 -3.83
N ASP A 211 13.78 -10.52 -5.10
CA ASP A 211 12.45 -10.01 -5.45
C ASP A 211 11.38 -11.11 -5.28
N ASN A 212 10.18 -10.69 -4.90
CA ASN A 212 9.02 -11.57 -4.80
C ASN A 212 8.53 -11.97 -6.19
N ASN A 213 8.10 -13.24 -6.34
CA ASN A 213 7.37 -13.69 -7.53
C ASN A 213 6.33 -14.74 -7.13
N LEU A 214 5.08 -14.33 -7.11
CA LEU A 214 3.94 -15.19 -6.77
C LEU A 214 3.11 -15.58 -8.01
N SER A 215 3.65 -15.39 -9.23
CA SER A 215 2.97 -15.80 -10.46
C SER A 215 2.54 -17.28 -10.51
N PRO A 216 3.23 -18.24 -9.85
CA PRO A 216 2.75 -19.63 -9.79
C PRO A 216 1.50 -19.84 -8.93
N TYR A 217 1.14 -18.87 -8.07
CA TYR A 217 0.09 -19.00 -7.05
C TYR A 217 -1.17 -18.19 -7.36
N LEU A 218 -1.32 -17.65 -8.59
CA LEU A 218 -2.45 -16.77 -8.96
C LEU A 218 -3.80 -17.44 -8.76
N ARG A 219 -3.93 -18.71 -9.17
CA ARG A 219 -5.15 -19.47 -8.96
C ARG A 219 -5.48 -19.65 -7.48
N GLN A 220 -4.48 -19.99 -6.67
CA GLN A 220 -4.65 -20.12 -5.21
C GLN A 220 -5.13 -18.77 -4.59
N MET A 221 -4.59 -17.64 -5.04
CA MET A 221 -5.01 -16.33 -4.57
C MET A 221 -6.47 -16.01 -4.94
N GLU A 222 -6.90 -16.37 -6.15
CA GLU A 222 -8.30 -16.21 -6.56
C GLU A 222 -9.25 -17.08 -5.71
N GLU A 223 -8.86 -18.34 -5.47
CA GLU A 223 -9.63 -19.28 -4.65
C GLU A 223 -9.73 -18.85 -3.18
N MET A 224 -8.73 -18.14 -2.64
CA MET A 224 -8.73 -17.55 -1.30
C MET A 224 -9.60 -16.29 -1.19
N GLY A 225 -9.93 -15.64 -2.32
CA GLY A 225 -10.65 -14.38 -2.35
C GLY A 225 -9.78 -13.13 -2.31
N VAL A 226 -8.51 -13.21 -2.74
CA VAL A 226 -7.67 -12.01 -2.95
C VAL A 226 -8.32 -11.16 -4.04
N ALA A 227 -8.71 -9.92 -3.68
CA ALA A 227 -9.39 -9.01 -4.59
C ALA A 227 -8.43 -8.36 -5.59
N CYS A 228 -7.20 -8.05 -5.16
CA CYS A 228 -6.25 -7.30 -5.97
C CYS A 228 -4.81 -7.85 -5.83
N LEU A 229 -4.17 -8.09 -6.98
CA LEU A 229 -2.75 -8.43 -7.09
C LEU A 229 -1.95 -7.19 -7.49
N LYS A 230 -1.00 -6.78 -6.64
CA LYS A 230 -0.16 -5.59 -6.85
C LYS A 230 1.24 -5.94 -7.33
N ILE A 231 1.67 -5.26 -8.39
CA ILE A 231 3.05 -5.29 -8.87
C ILE A 231 3.82 -4.12 -8.23
N GLU A 232 4.97 -4.39 -7.57
CA GLU A 232 5.87 -3.33 -7.09
C GLU A 232 6.77 -2.85 -8.23
N GLY A 233 6.96 -1.51 -8.37
CA GLY A 233 7.86 -1.04 -9.41
C GLY A 233 7.76 0.40 -9.84
N ARG A 234 7.22 1.38 -9.09
CA ARG A 234 7.11 2.81 -9.48
C ARG A 234 8.43 3.50 -9.86
N MET A 235 9.56 2.96 -9.42
CA MET A 235 10.90 3.45 -9.81
C MET A 235 11.54 2.60 -10.91
N LYS A 236 10.78 1.74 -11.56
CA LYS A 236 11.26 0.87 -12.64
C LYS A 236 11.02 1.52 -14.01
N ARG A 237 11.76 1.04 -15.02
CA ARG A 237 11.60 1.45 -16.41
C ARG A 237 10.20 1.10 -16.92
N PRO A 238 9.63 1.87 -17.87
CA PRO A 238 8.34 1.57 -18.49
C PRO A 238 8.29 0.16 -19.09
N GLU A 239 9.38 -0.30 -19.70
CA GLU A 239 9.47 -1.64 -20.29
C GLU A 239 9.30 -2.75 -19.25
N TYR A 240 9.86 -2.57 -18.03
CA TYR A 240 9.61 -3.50 -16.93
C TYR A 240 8.13 -3.54 -16.58
N VAL A 241 7.49 -2.38 -16.48
CA VAL A 241 6.06 -2.29 -16.15
C VAL A 241 5.23 -3.00 -17.20
N GLY A 242 5.42 -2.70 -18.49
CA GLY A 242 4.68 -3.34 -19.59
C GLY A 242 4.93 -4.84 -19.66
N ALA A 243 6.18 -5.27 -19.55
CA ALA A 243 6.57 -6.67 -19.61
C ALA A 243 5.93 -7.51 -18.48
N VAL A 244 6.08 -7.04 -17.23
CA VAL A 244 5.54 -7.77 -16.07
C VAL A 244 4.01 -7.76 -16.09
N THR A 245 3.38 -6.61 -16.33
CA THR A 245 1.92 -6.50 -16.43
C THR A 245 1.37 -7.42 -17.52
N GLY A 246 1.97 -7.44 -18.72
CA GLY A 246 1.52 -8.27 -19.82
C GLY A 246 1.63 -9.77 -19.55
N ILE A 247 2.68 -10.21 -18.85
CA ILE A 247 2.80 -11.63 -18.46
C ILE A 247 1.72 -11.96 -17.42
N TYR A 248 1.60 -11.18 -16.34
CA TYR A 248 0.57 -11.42 -15.32
C TYR A 248 -0.85 -11.38 -15.88
N ARG A 249 -1.14 -10.48 -16.82
CA ARG A 249 -2.44 -10.42 -17.49
C ARG A 249 -2.76 -11.70 -18.24
N ARG A 250 -1.83 -12.23 -19.04
CA ARG A 250 -2.02 -13.51 -19.74
C ARG A 250 -2.25 -14.67 -18.78
N LEU A 251 -1.45 -14.74 -17.69
CA LEU A 251 -1.60 -15.80 -16.70
C LEU A 251 -2.98 -15.76 -16.01
N LEU A 252 -3.50 -14.56 -15.71
CA LEU A 252 -4.83 -14.38 -15.14
C LEU A 252 -5.94 -14.74 -16.13
N ASP A 253 -5.84 -14.29 -17.40
CA ASP A 253 -6.85 -14.57 -18.43
C ASP A 253 -6.90 -16.06 -18.78
N GLU A 254 -5.74 -16.71 -18.89
CA GLU A 254 -5.61 -18.12 -19.24
C GLU A 254 -5.70 -19.06 -18.02
N LYS A 255 -5.77 -18.51 -16.80
CA LYS A 255 -5.89 -19.25 -15.52
C LYS A 255 -4.85 -20.38 -15.36
N ARG A 256 -3.62 -20.12 -15.73
CA ARG A 256 -2.51 -21.06 -15.70
C ARG A 256 -1.27 -20.51 -14.98
N PRO A 257 -0.36 -21.39 -14.52
CA PRO A 257 0.95 -20.96 -14.03
C PRO A 257 1.84 -20.45 -15.19
N PRO A 258 2.92 -19.71 -14.88
CA PRO A 258 3.88 -19.25 -15.89
C PRO A 258 4.61 -20.44 -16.53
N SER A 259 4.84 -20.35 -17.84
CA SER A 259 5.74 -21.24 -18.56
C SER A 259 7.21 -20.99 -18.15
N PRO A 260 8.14 -21.92 -18.41
CA PRO A 260 9.57 -21.70 -18.17
C PRO A 260 10.10 -20.45 -18.90
N ALA A 261 9.61 -20.17 -20.11
CA ALA A 261 9.98 -18.99 -20.89
C ALA A 261 9.50 -17.69 -20.22
N GLU A 262 8.24 -17.64 -19.76
CA GLU A 262 7.69 -16.48 -19.04
C GLU A 262 8.39 -16.27 -17.69
N SER A 263 8.73 -17.34 -16.97
CA SER A 263 9.51 -17.25 -15.73
C SER A 263 10.90 -16.64 -15.99
N ALA A 264 11.58 -17.07 -17.05
CA ALA A 264 12.87 -16.50 -17.46
C ALA A 264 12.74 -15.03 -17.90
N GLN A 265 11.68 -14.67 -18.61
CA GLN A 265 11.39 -13.28 -19.00
C GLN A 265 11.17 -12.40 -17.76
N LEU A 266 10.39 -12.83 -16.78
CA LEU A 266 10.19 -12.09 -15.53
C LEU A 266 11.53 -11.87 -14.81
N GLU A 267 12.40 -12.88 -14.76
CA GLU A 267 13.71 -12.77 -14.14
C GLU A 267 14.63 -11.80 -14.90
N GLN A 268 14.63 -11.84 -16.22
CA GLN A 268 15.38 -10.95 -17.08
C GLN A 268 14.88 -9.49 -17.02
N ALA A 269 13.55 -9.28 -16.88
CA ALA A 269 12.98 -7.95 -16.73
C ALA A 269 13.57 -7.22 -15.53
N PHE A 270 13.64 -7.87 -14.39
CA PHE A 270 14.40 -7.44 -13.22
C PHE A 270 14.35 -8.50 -12.11
N SER A 271 15.52 -8.90 -11.62
CA SER A 271 15.63 -9.70 -10.40
C SER A 271 16.91 -9.39 -9.61
N ARG A 272 16.93 -9.76 -8.33
CA ARG A 272 18.10 -9.76 -7.45
C ARG A 272 18.59 -11.19 -7.25
N SER A 273 19.31 -11.73 -8.26
CA SER A 273 19.76 -13.14 -8.27
C SER A 273 18.59 -14.14 -8.20
N GLY A 274 17.58 -13.89 -9.02
CA GLY A 274 16.36 -14.67 -9.05
C GLY A 274 15.28 -14.18 -8.10
N PHE A 275 14.29 -15.02 -7.86
CA PHE A 275 13.08 -14.72 -7.09
C PHE A 275 13.01 -15.51 -5.78
N THR A 276 12.07 -15.10 -4.93
CA THR A 276 11.67 -15.83 -3.74
C THR A 276 10.15 -15.77 -3.57
N ASP A 277 9.61 -16.85 -3.04
CA ASP A 277 8.24 -16.99 -2.54
C ASP A 277 8.23 -17.39 -1.05
N GLY A 278 9.37 -17.22 -0.38
CA GLY A 278 9.63 -17.78 0.94
C GLY A 278 8.69 -17.28 2.03
N TYR A 279 8.16 -16.07 1.92
CA TYR A 279 7.11 -15.60 2.85
C TYR A 279 5.79 -16.29 2.57
N TRP A 280 5.34 -16.31 1.31
CA TRP A 280 4.08 -16.95 0.90
C TRP A 280 4.01 -18.42 1.30
N THR A 281 5.09 -19.14 1.06
CA THR A 281 5.18 -20.59 1.37
C THR A 281 5.57 -20.90 2.81
N GLY A 282 5.88 -19.89 3.64
CA GLY A 282 6.40 -20.07 4.99
C GLY A 282 7.85 -20.57 5.05
N LYS A 283 8.51 -20.76 3.91
CA LYS A 283 9.89 -21.31 3.80
C LYS A 283 10.93 -20.20 3.94
N ARG A 284 10.99 -19.56 5.11
CA ARG A 284 11.98 -18.54 5.43
C ARG A 284 13.38 -19.13 5.57
N GLY A 285 14.41 -18.42 5.09
CA GLY A 285 15.78 -18.89 5.23
C GLY A 285 16.79 -18.15 4.35
N PRO A 286 18.05 -18.65 4.29
CA PRO A 286 19.14 -18.02 3.54
C PRO A 286 18.90 -17.95 2.02
N GLN A 287 18.07 -18.86 1.47
CA GLN A 287 17.70 -18.86 0.05
C GLN A 287 16.93 -17.61 -0.41
N MET A 288 16.33 -16.86 0.53
CA MET A 288 15.62 -15.62 0.25
C MET A 288 16.56 -14.43 0.01
N PHE A 289 17.84 -14.51 0.36
CA PHE A 289 18.79 -13.41 0.17
C PHE A 289 19.34 -13.39 -1.25
N GLY A 290 19.52 -12.19 -1.80
CA GLY A 290 20.07 -11.99 -3.13
C GLY A 290 20.42 -10.53 -3.39
N MET A 291 21.27 -10.33 -4.42
CA MET A 291 21.71 -9.02 -4.89
C MET A 291 21.74 -9.03 -6.42
N ARG A 292 21.37 -7.92 -7.04
CA ARG A 292 21.54 -7.77 -8.49
C ARG A 292 23.03 -7.66 -8.81
N PRO A 293 23.57 -8.48 -9.71
CA PRO A 293 24.96 -8.34 -10.18
C PRO A 293 25.19 -6.96 -10.80
N GLU A 294 26.35 -6.35 -10.55
CA GLU A 294 26.68 -5.03 -11.10
C GLU A 294 26.72 -5.01 -12.64
N ASN A 295 27.10 -6.14 -13.26
CA ASN A 295 27.15 -6.32 -14.71
C ASN A 295 25.84 -6.82 -15.33
N ALA A 296 24.72 -6.87 -14.56
CA ALA A 296 23.43 -7.30 -15.07
C ALA A 296 22.94 -6.37 -16.20
N ARG A 297 22.77 -6.94 -17.39
CA ARG A 297 22.28 -6.23 -18.57
C ARG A 297 20.74 -6.25 -18.62
N TRP A 298 20.18 -5.26 -19.32
CA TRP A 298 18.77 -5.24 -19.65
C TRP A 298 18.53 -6.06 -20.93
N PRO A 299 17.39 -6.75 -21.08
CA PRO A 299 17.02 -7.48 -22.30
C PRO A 299 16.51 -6.50 -23.37
N GLU A 300 17.40 -5.69 -23.95
CA GLU A 300 17.01 -4.55 -24.79
C GLU A 300 16.22 -4.94 -26.04
N GLU A 301 16.49 -6.09 -26.66
CA GLU A 301 15.71 -6.57 -27.83
C GLU A 301 14.26 -6.86 -27.45
N TRP A 302 14.06 -7.55 -26.32
CA TRP A 302 12.71 -7.80 -25.81
C TRP A 302 12.04 -6.53 -25.33
N PHE A 303 12.77 -5.65 -24.65
CA PHE A 303 12.25 -4.35 -24.22
C PHE A 303 11.84 -3.47 -25.41
N ALA A 304 12.55 -3.55 -26.55
CA ALA A 304 12.14 -2.88 -27.78
C ALA A 304 10.79 -3.42 -28.32
N GLN A 305 10.50 -4.70 -28.15
CA GLN A 305 9.19 -5.26 -28.49
C GLN A 305 8.10 -4.77 -27.52
N VAL A 306 8.40 -4.73 -26.23
CA VAL A 306 7.45 -4.21 -25.22
C VAL A 306 7.13 -2.74 -25.48
N ARG A 307 8.11 -1.90 -25.85
CA ARG A 307 7.88 -0.49 -26.22
C ARG A 307 6.86 -0.31 -27.33
N LYS A 308 6.85 -1.19 -28.32
CA LYS A 308 5.87 -1.12 -29.43
C LYS A 308 4.42 -1.22 -28.98
N THR A 309 4.15 -1.76 -27.78
CA THR A 309 2.79 -1.90 -27.24
C THR A 309 2.21 -0.58 -26.74
N TYR A 310 3.04 0.45 -26.48
CA TYR A 310 2.58 1.70 -25.85
C TYR A 310 3.21 2.98 -26.44
N GLU A 311 4.20 2.88 -27.32
CA GLU A 311 4.80 4.03 -27.97
C GLU A 311 4.03 4.44 -29.23
N ASN A 312 4.19 5.69 -29.66
CA ASN A 312 3.64 6.25 -30.92
C ASN A 312 2.11 6.15 -31.03
N GLY A 313 1.38 6.19 -29.92
CA GLY A 313 -0.09 6.11 -29.92
C GLY A 313 -0.62 4.70 -30.23
N ALA A 314 0.18 3.66 -29.95
CA ALA A 314 -0.26 2.28 -30.08
C ALA A 314 -1.43 1.97 -29.14
N GLU A 315 -2.50 1.41 -29.68
CA GLU A 315 -3.66 0.90 -28.93
C GLU A 315 -3.59 -0.64 -28.92
N ASN A 316 -2.76 -1.18 -28.00
CA ASN A 316 -2.58 -2.62 -27.85
C ASN A 316 -3.73 -3.30 -27.09
N ARG A 317 -4.47 -2.54 -26.28
CA ARG A 317 -5.65 -2.98 -25.51
C ARG A 317 -6.84 -2.06 -25.74
N PRO A 318 -7.38 -2.01 -26.96
CA PRO A 318 -8.52 -1.16 -27.27
C PRO A 318 -9.79 -1.63 -26.51
N VAL A 319 -10.67 -0.69 -26.22
CA VAL A 319 -11.94 -0.93 -25.54
C VAL A 319 -12.95 -1.52 -26.53
N ALA A 320 -13.47 -2.71 -26.26
CA ALA A 320 -14.47 -3.33 -27.12
C ALA A 320 -15.80 -2.58 -27.07
N VAL A 321 -16.41 -2.36 -28.23
CA VAL A 321 -17.73 -1.71 -28.37
C VAL A 321 -18.63 -2.52 -29.30
N ASP A 322 -19.88 -2.70 -28.89
CA ASP A 322 -20.95 -3.25 -29.73
C ASP A 322 -21.82 -2.13 -30.27
N PHE A 323 -22.15 -2.18 -31.55
CA PHE A 323 -23.03 -1.22 -32.19
C PHE A 323 -24.36 -1.85 -32.54
N THR A 324 -25.46 -1.12 -32.30
CA THR A 324 -26.79 -1.42 -32.83
C THR A 324 -27.23 -0.22 -33.64
N CYS A 325 -27.52 -0.42 -34.93
CA CYS A 325 -27.95 0.64 -35.82
C CYS A 325 -29.36 0.32 -36.37
N ARG A 326 -30.30 1.27 -36.22
CA ARG A 326 -31.68 1.15 -36.74
C ARG A 326 -31.97 2.27 -37.72
N ILE A 327 -32.43 1.90 -38.92
CA ILE A 327 -32.81 2.81 -39.98
C ILE A 327 -34.18 2.36 -40.51
N ALA A 328 -35.22 3.17 -40.26
CA ALA A 328 -36.62 2.86 -40.61
C ALA A 328 -37.32 4.05 -41.28
N VAL A 329 -38.35 3.79 -42.04
CA VAL A 329 -39.17 4.83 -42.72
C VAL A 329 -39.80 5.75 -41.67
N GLY A 330 -39.70 7.06 -41.89
CA GLY A 330 -40.35 8.09 -41.07
C GLY A 330 -39.78 8.25 -39.63
N ALA A 331 -38.79 7.48 -39.26
CA ALA A 331 -38.11 7.59 -37.97
C ALA A 331 -36.69 8.13 -38.12
N GLN A 332 -36.17 8.81 -37.11
CA GLN A 332 -34.75 9.17 -37.07
C GLN A 332 -33.88 7.91 -37.08
N ALA A 333 -32.79 7.95 -37.84
CA ALA A 333 -31.77 6.89 -37.75
C ALA A 333 -31.18 6.89 -36.36
N ALA A 334 -31.19 5.76 -35.67
CA ALA A 334 -30.65 5.63 -34.31
C ALA A 334 -29.45 4.71 -34.28
N MET A 335 -28.47 5.07 -33.47
CA MET A 335 -27.27 4.24 -33.22
C MET A 335 -26.99 4.14 -31.73
N THR A 336 -26.92 2.91 -31.22
CA THR A 336 -26.51 2.61 -29.88
C THR A 336 -25.07 2.07 -29.89
N ALA A 337 -24.22 2.61 -29.06
CA ALA A 337 -22.88 2.07 -28.75
C ALA A 337 -22.86 1.56 -27.31
N ALA A 338 -22.55 0.29 -27.13
CA ALA A 338 -22.58 -0.40 -25.83
C ALA A 338 -21.22 -1.01 -25.48
N LEU A 339 -20.84 -0.94 -24.20
CA LEU A 339 -19.69 -1.62 -23.64
C LEU A 339 -20.07 -3.05 -23.20
N PRO A 340 -19.09 -3.96 -23.03
CA PRO A 340 -19.34 -5.32 -22.54
C PRO A 340 -19.98 -5.38 -21.15
N ASP A 341 -19.82 -4.35 -20.33
CA ASP A 341 -20.39 -4.24 -18.98
C ASP A 341 -21.84 -3.72 -18.94
N GLY A 342 -22.42 -3.44 -20.12
CA GLY A 342 -23.81 -2.99 -20.27
C GLY A 342 -23.99 -1.47 -20.28
N ARG A 343 -22.97 -0.66 -19.99
CA ARG A 343 -23.05 0.80 -20.19
C ARG A 343 -23.23 1.10 -21.67
N GLN A 344 -24.17 1.98 -22.02
CA GLN A 344 -24.47 2.28 -23.40
C GLN A 344 -24.95 3.72 -23.58
N VAL A 345 -24.82 4.21 -24.80
CA VAL A 345 -25.34 5.50 -25.25
C VAL A 345 -26.09 5.32 -26.58
N THR A 346 -27.17 6.07 -26.75
CA THR A 346 -27.91 6.11 -28.01
C THR A 346 -27.87 7.53 -28.57
N VAL A 347 -27.68 7.65 -29.87
CA VAL A 347 -27.67 8.90 -30.61
C VAL A 347 -28.64 8.81 -31.78
N ASP A 348 -29.34 9.89 -32.04
CA ASP A 348 -30.27 10.01 -33.14
C ASP A 348 -29.66 10.85 -34.27
N GLY A 349 -29.90 10.44 -35.48
CA GLY A 349 -29.47 11.11 -36.70
C GLY A 349 -30.66 11.67 -37.53
N PRO A 350 -30.38 12.06 -38.76
CA PRO A 350 -31.45 12.52 -39.66
C PRO A 350 -32.43 11.39 -40.03
N VAL A 351 -33.64 11.76 -40.39
CA VAL A 351 -34.62 10.85 -40.97
C VAL A 351 -34.08 10.38 -42.33
N PRO A 352 -34.02 9.07 -42.61
CA PRO A 352 -33.57 8.56 -43.90
C PRO A 352 -34.56 8.94 -45.02
N GLU A 353 -34.02 9.19 -46.19
CA GLU A 353 -34.81 9.51 -47.38
C GLU A 353 -35.06 8.25 -48.21
N ALA A 354 -36.14 8.25 -49.02
CA ALA A 354 -36.33 7.21 -50.03
C ALA A 354 -35.20 7.28 -51.08
N ALA A 355 -34.58 6.15 -51.39
CA ALA A 355 -33.50 6.09 -52.37
C ALA A 355 -33.97 6.44 -53.77
N ARG A 356 -33.29 7.40 -54.42
CA ARG A 356 -33.63 7.82 -55.81
C ARG A 356 -32.98 6.93 -56.88
N SER A 357 -31.84 6.34 -56.62
CA SER A 357 -31.09 5.53 -57.58
C SER A 357 -30.49 4.26 -56.96
N ARG A 358 -29.92 4.37 -55.75
CA ARG A 358 -29.31 3.25 -55.05
C ARG A 358 -29.64 3.33 -53.57
N SER A 359 -30.22 2.26 -53.04
CA SER A 359 -30.51 2.13 -51.62
C SER A 359 -29.24 1.79 -50.82
N LEU A 360 -29.23 2.21 -49.57
CA LEU A 360 -28.21 1.83 -48.62
C LEU A 360 -28.29 0.33 -48.35
N THR A 361 -27.13 -0.32 -48.27
CA THR A 361 -27.03 -1.75 -47.94
C THR A 361 -26.48 -1.97 -46.52
N GLU A 362 -26.82 -3.11 -45.94
CA GLU A 362 -26.31 -3.50 -44.65
C GLU A 362 -24.78 -3.62 -44.66
N GLU A 363 -24.19 -4.11 -45.76
CA GLU A 363 -22.76 -4.24 -45.93
C GLU A 363 -22.03 -2.89 -45.93
N GLU A 364 -22.61 -1.89 -46.61
CA GLU A 364 -22.09 -0.50 -46.60
C GLU A 364 -22.14 0.11 -45.20
N LEU A 365 -23.25 -0.10 -44.46
CA LEU A 365 -23.38 0.34 -43.08
C LEU A 365 -22.31 -0.32 -42.21
N ARG A 366 -22.22 -1.64 -42.27
CA ARG A 366 -21.25 -2.43 -41.52
C ARG A 366 -19.81 -1.95 -41.75
N THR A 367 -19.43 -1.79 -43.01
CA THR A 367 -18.09 -1.31 -43.41
C THR A 367 -17.79 0.09 -42.85
N ARG A 368 -18.79 0.98 -42.72
CA ARG A 368 -18.62 2.34 -42.20
C ARG A 368 -18.58 2.37 -40.67
N LEU A 369 -19.45 1.58 -40.05
CA LEU A 369 -19.55 1.51 -38.58
C LEU A 369 -18.34 0.82 -37.94
N GLN A 370 -17.71 -0.15 -38.61
CA GLN A 370 -16.47 -0.81 -38.14
C GLN A 370 -15.26 0.12 -38.04
N LYS A 371 -15.28 1.30 -38.67
CA LYS A 371 -14.13 2.23 -38.73
C LYS A 371 -13.97 3.00 -37.43
N THR A 372 -13.38 2.38 -36.41
CA THR A 372 -13.10 3.00 -35.12
C THR A 372 -11.63 3.51 -34.99
N GLY A 373 -10.82 3.39 -36.04
CA GLY A 373 -9.42 3.82 -36.02
C GLY A 373 -9.23 5.28 -35.59
N GLY A 374 -8.16 5.55 -34.84
CA GLY A 374 -7.88 6.85 -34.23
C GLY A 374 -8.69 7.11 -32.94
N THR A 375 -9.35 6.09 -32.41
CA THR A 375 -10.02 6.10 -31.10
C THR A 375 -9.50 4.94 -30.25
N GLU A 376 -9.78 4.98 -28.95
CA GLU A 376 -9.51 3.87 -28.01
C GLU A 376 -10.41 2.65 -28.21
N PHE A 377 -11.42 2.74 -29.09
CA PHE A 377 -12.43 1.69 -29.28
C PHE A 377 -12.07 0.74 -30.42
N VAL A 378 -12.49 -0.54 -30.27
CA VAL A 378 -12.54 -1.53 -31.34
C VAL A 378 -13.95 -2.11 -31.44
N CYS A 379 -14.51 -2.12 -32.64
CA CYS A 379 -15.81 -2.71 -32.87
C CYS A 379 -15.75 -4.23 -32.72
N ARG A 380 -16.51 -4.80 -31.77
CA ARG A 380 -16.65 -6.24 -31.53
C ARG A 380 -17.81 -6.83 -32.32
N ARG A 381 -18.97 -6.19 -32.27
CA ARG A 381 -20.20 -6.66 -32.87
C ARG A 381 -21.01 -5.48 -33.47
N ILE A 382 -21.73 -5.74 -34.56
CA ILE A 382 -22.66 -4.79 -35.15
C ILE A 382 -23.96 -5.52 -35.47
N ASP A 383 -25.05 -5.04 -34.88
CA ASP A 383 -26.43 -5.44 -35.19
C ASP A 383 -27.09 -4.34 -35.99
N ILE A 384 -27.62 -4.67 -37.19
CA ILE A 384 -28.22 -3.69 -38.10
C ILE A 384 -29.69 -4.07 -38.35
N SER A 385 -30.56 -3.10 -38.19
CA SER A 385 -31.96 -3.15 -38.63
C SER A 385 -32.17 -2.04 -39.67
N LEU A 386 -32.20 -2.41 -40.93
CA LEU A 386 -32.33 -1.51 -42.08
C LEU A 386 -33.58 -1.89 -42.90
N GLU A 387 -34.55 -0.96 -43.04
CA GLU A 387 -35.66 -1.12 -43.96
C GLU A 387 -35.21 -0.86 -45.41
N GLU A 388 -35.74 -1.65 -46.34
CA GLU A 388 -35.37 -1.58 -47.76
C GLU A 388 -35.75 -0.26 -48.40
N GLY A 389 -35.04 0.14 -49.45
CA GLY A 389 -35.35 1.33 -50.23
C GLY A 389 -34.97 2.66 -49.60
N LEU A 390 -34.25 2.65 -48.49
CA LEU A 390 -33.82 3.86 -47.80
C LEU A 390 -32.39 4.27 -48.16
N MET A 391 -32.13 5.59 -48.01
CA MET A 391 -30.82 6.20 -48.19
C MET A 391 -30.49 7.09 -47.00
N LEU A 392 -29.25 6.97 -46.52
CA LEU A 392 -28.66 7.90 -45.58
C LEU A 392 -27.24 8.26 -46.08
N SER A 393 -26.89 9.55 -46.00
CA SER A 393 -25.59 9.99 -46.50
C SER A 393 -24.43 9.34 -45.73
N ALA A 394 -23.31 9.08 -46.41
CA ALA A 394 -22.10 8.60 -45.80
C ALA A 394 -21.60 9.53 -44.67
N GLY A 395 -21.80 10.84 -44.84
CA GLY A 395 -21.51 11.86 -43.84
C GLY A 395 -22.34 11.68 -42.57
N SER A 396 -23.65 11.43 -42.70
CA SER A 396 -24.60 11.21 -41.60
C SER A 396 -24.27 9.94 -40.82
N ILE A 397 -23.94 8.82 -41.50
CA ILE A 397 -23.54 7.55 -40.85
C ILE A 397 -22.25 7.75 -40.05
N ASN A 398 -21.25 8.44 -40.64
CA ASN A 398 -19.99 8.72 -39.94
C ASN A 398 -20.19 9.70 -38.78
N ALA A 399 -21.11 10.64 -38.86
CA ALA A 399 -21.47 11.57 -37.79
C ALA A 399 -22.10 10.81 -36.61
N LEU A 400 -23.09 9.93 -36.87
CA LEU A 400 -23.70 9.06 -35.86
C LEU A 400 -22.66 8.25 -35.10
N ARG A 401 -21.77 7.57 -35.83
CA ARG A 401 -20.69 6.78 -35.21
C ARG A 401 -19.80 7.65 -34.34
N ARG A 402 -19.31 8.79 -34.84
CA ARG A 402 -18.42 9.68 -34.07
C ARG A 402 -19.11 10.23 -32.84
N GLU A 403 -20.38 10.63 -32.96
CA GLU A 403 -21.16 11.15 -31.83
C GLU A 403 -21.39 10.05 -30.78
N ALA A 404 -21.75 8.82 -31.19
CA ALA A 404 -21.92 7.70 -30.28
C ALA A 404 -20.64 7.37 -29.53
N LEU A 405 -19.50 7.30 -30.22
CA LEU A 405 -18.18 7.06 -29.57
C LEU A 405 -17.78 8.24 -28.66
N SER A 406 -18.08 9.48 -29.04
CA SER A 406 -17.80 10.66 -28.21
C SER A 406 -18.60 10.64 -26.91
N ARG A 407 -19.91 10.31 -26.97
CA ARG A 407 -20.74 10.17 -25.77
C ARG A 407 -20.36 8.98 -24.93
N LEU A 408 -19.97 7.88 -25.56
CA LEU A 408 -19.47 6.70 -24.83
C LEU A 408 -18.17 7.01 -24.08
N ARG A 409 -17.26 7.78 -24.69
CA ARG A 409 -16.05 8.29 -24.03
C ARG A 409 -16.40 9.19 -22.84
N ALA A 410 -17.36 10.12 -23.00
CA ALA A 410 -17.81 10.99 -21.92
C ALA A 410 -18.37 10.16 -20.74
N LEU A 411 -19.14 9.11 -21.03
CA LEU A 411 -19.65 8.18 -20.02
C LEU A 411 -18.53 7.41 -19.29
N LEU A 412 -17.47 7.03 -19.99
CA LEU A 412 -16.31 6.35 -19.41
C LEU A 412 -15.50 7.28 -18.47
N THR A 413 -15.45 8.56 -18.79
CA THR A 413 -14.70 9.56 -18.02
C THR A 413 -15.58 10.37 -17.06
N GLU A 414 -16.85 10.00 -16.92
CA GLU A 414 -17.76 10.62 -15.96
C GLU A 414 -17.24 10.45 -14.53
N LYS A 415 -17.13 11.57 -13.83
CA LYS A 415 -16.61 11.57 -12.46
C LYS A 415 -17.76 11.36 -11.48
N PRO A 416 -17.61 10.45 -10.51
CA PRO A 416 -18.65 10.26 -9.51
C PRO A 416 -18.87 11.56 -8.72
N PRO A 417 -20.13 11.97 -8.47
CA PRO A 417 -20.40 13.09 -7.60
C PRO A 417 -19.95 12.76 -6.17
N ARG A 418 -19.05 13.56 -5.61
CA ARG A 418 -18.54 13.39 -4.27
C ARG A 418 -18.62 14.68 -3.49
N ARG A 419 -18.98 14.59 -2.22
CA ARG A 419 -18.94 15.73 -1.30
C ARG A 419 -17.50 16.11 -1.01
N VAL A 420 -17.24 17.40 -1.05
CA VAL A 420 -15.93 17.98 -0.71
C VAL A 420 -16.19 19.19 0.17
N HIS A 421 -15.45 19.32 1.26
CA HIS A 421 -15.53 20.44 2.19
C HIS A 421 -14.27 21.31 2.08
N ASP A 422 -14.44 22.61 1.94
CA ASP A 422 -13.32 23.55 1.79
C ASP A 422 -12.44 23.63 3.04
N THR A 423 -13.05 23.49 4.19
CA THR A 423 -12.35 23.57 5.48
C THR A 423 -12.63 22.31 6.31
N PRO A 424 -11.61 21.67 6.87
CA PRO A 424 -11.84 20.60 7.84
C PRO A 424 -12.56 21.15 9.06
N ALA A 425 -13.35 20.34 9.72
CA ALA A 425 -13.93 20.70 11.01
C ALA A 425 -12.80 21.07 12.00
N PRO A 426 -12.93 22.17 12.75
CA PRO A 426 -11.92 22.50 13.74
C PRO A 426 -11.81 21.35 14.74
N PRO A 427 -10.61 20.85 15.02
CA PRO A 427 -10.45 19.81 16.03
C PRO A 427 -10.84 20.37 17.42
N PRO A 428 -11.26 19.51 18.35
CA PRO A 428 -11.55 19.92 19.72
C PRO A 428 -10.32 20.58 20.35
N ALA A 429 -10.51 21.41 21.34
CA ALA A 429 -9.38 21.99 22.08
C ALA A 429 -8.60 20.84 22.77
N PRO A 430 -7.26 20.81 22.67
CA PRO A 430 -6.48 19.80 23.35
C PRO A 430 -6.65 19.94 24.87
N ALA A 431 -6.70 18.81 25.57
CA ALA A 431 -6.75 18.83 27.03
C ALA A 431 -5.47 19.48 27.59
N ALA A 432 -5.61 20.35 28.58
CA ALA A 432 -4.46 20.92 29.24
C ALA A 432 -3.68 19.79 29.94
N CYS A 433 -2.45 19.54 29.51
CA CYS A 433 -1.55 18.65 30.23
C CYS A 433 -1.09 19.37 31.51
N THR A 434 -1.78 19.09 32.62
CA THR A 434 -1.45 19.63 33.94
C THR A 434 -0.68 18.57 34.74
N GLY A 435 0.45 18.94 35.30
CA GLY A 435 1.27 18.07 36.16
C GLY A 435 2.73 17.99 35.74
N ALA A 436 3.54 17.40 36.61
CA ALA A 436 4.96 17.12 36.31
C ALA A 436 5.09 16.04 35.23
N PRO A 437 6.14 16.12 34.39
CA PRO A 437 6.45 15.05 33.45
C PRO A 437 6.60 13.71 34.15
N LYS A 438 6.04 12.63 33.59
CA LYS A 438 6.18 11.28 34.08
C LYS A 438 7.42 10.64 33.47
N LEU A 439 8.12 9.85 34.27
CA LEU A 439 9.24 9.06 33.81
C LEU A 439 8.78 7.61 33.58
N THR A 440 9.12 7.06 32.42
CA THR A 440 8.82 5.67 32.08
C THR A 440 10.09 4.92 31.72
N ALA A 441 10.16 3.62 32.02
CA ALA A 441 11.28 2.78 31.61
C ALA A 441 10.77 1.49 30.97
N SER A 442 11.46 1.07 29.88
CA SER A 442 11.24 -0.21 29.23
C SER A 442 12.47 -1.10 29.46
N VAL A 443 12.26 -2.33 29.91
CA VAL A 443 13.30 -3.35 30.05
C VAL A 443 13.17 -4.39 28.94
N THR A 444 14.29 -4.99 28.57
CA THR A 444 14.36 -6.07 27.58
C THR A 444 14.60 -7.42 28.26
N TYR A 445 15.34 -7.42 29.37
CA TYR A 445 15.75 -8.62 30.09
C TYR A 445 15.43 -8.50 31.58
N ALA A 446 15.13 -9.62 32.23
CA ALA A 446 14.76 -9.66 33.65
C ALA A 446 15.83 -9.05 34.56
N HIS A 447 17.13 -9.22 34.25
CA HIS A 447 18.21 -8.67 35.06
C HIS A 447 18.31 -7.12 35.08
N GLN A 448 17.60 -6.43 34.18
CA GLN A 448 17.48 -4.96 34.18
C GLN A 448 16.45 -4.47 35.20
N LEU A 449 15.61 -5.36 35.68
CA LEU A 449 14.55 -5.07 36.61
C LEU A 449 15.08 -5.05 38.03
N THR A 450 15.00 -3.89 38.67
CA THR A 450 15.43 -3.73 40.08
C THR A 450 14.39 -2.91 40.84
N PRO A 451 14.31 -3.08 42.17
CA PRO A 451 13.46 -2.25 43.01
C PRO A 451 13.76 -0.75 42.91
N GLU A 452 15.03 -0.39 42.73
CA GLU A 452 15.47 1.02 42.55
C GLU A 452 14.89 1.60 41.24
N LEU A 453 14.94 0.84 40.14
CA LEU A 453 14.33 1.27 38.88
C LEU A 453 12.82 1.46 39.04
N ALA A 454 12.15 0.49 39.65
CA ALA A 454 10.69 0.56 39.86
C ALA A 454 10.28 1.77 40.72
N LYS A 455 11.07 2.13 41.76
CA LYS A 455 10.84 3.32 42.60
C LYS A 455 11.10 4.65 41.87
N ALA A 456 11.90 4.62 40.81
CA ALA A 456 12.33 5.81 40.11
C ALA A 456 11.37 6.20 38.93
N VAL A 457 10.44 5.33 38.54
CA VAL A 457 9.60 5.51 37.35
C VAL A 457 8.11 5.42 37.67
N ASP A 458 7.30 6.16 36.90
CA ASP A 458 5.83 6.13 37.00
C ASP A 458 5.25 4.90 36.29
N TYR A 459 5.88 4.44 35.20
CA TYR A 459 5.51 3.24 34.46
C TYR A 459 6.75 2.40 34.14
N LEU A 460 6.59 1.11 34.31
CA LEU A 460 7.57 0.10 33.96
C LEU A 460 7.02 -0.80 32.85
N TYR A 461 7.62 -0.73 31.67
CA TYR A 461 7.23 -1.49 30.47
C TYR A 461 7.95 -2.85 30.46
N LEU A 462 7.17 -3.92 30.50
CA LEU A 462 7.63 -5.30 30.58
C LEU A 462 7.21 -6.07 29.32
N PRO A 463 8.17 -6.66 28.57
CA PRO A 463 7.80 -7.56 27.47
C PRO A 463 6.89 -8.67 27.95
N LEU A 464 5.85 -8.99 27.17
CA LEU A 464 4.89 -10.03 27.49
C LEU A 464 5.56 -11.38 27.86
N ALA A 465 6.66 -11.71 27.19
CA ALA A 465 7.44 -12.92 27.42
C ALA A 465 8.13 -12.99 28.80
N LEU A 466 8.25 -11.88 29.52
CA LEU A 466 8.87 -11.84 30.85
C LEU A 466 7.85 -11.95 31.99
N LEU A 467 6.55 -11.78 31.74
CA LEU A 467 5.55 -11.68 32.80
C LEU A 467 5.49 -12.94 33.69
N ASP A 468 5.61 -14.12 33.08
CA ASP A 468 5.61 -15.39 33.81
C ASP A 468 6.94 -15.70 34.52
N ALA A 469 8.01 -14.98 34.17
CA ALA A 469 9.36 -15.21 34.70
C ALA A 469 9.75 -14.31 35.88
N ILE A 470 8.89 -13.33 36.23
CA ILE A 470 9.14 -12.32 37.26
C ILE A 470 7.99 -12.27 38.26
N ASP A 471 8.32 -11.98 39.54
CA ASP A 471 7.29 -11.69 40.54
C ASP A 471 6.84 -10.24 40.43
N LEU A 472 5.65 -10.03 39.82
CA LEU A 472 5.07 -8.71 39.64
C LEU A 472 4.68 -8.03 40.94
N GLU A 473 4.43 -8.78 42.03
CA GLU A 473 4.10 -8.24 43.36
C GLU A 473 5.24 -7.40 43.92
N GLU A 474 6.48 -7.78 43.66
CA GLU A 474 7.66 -7.07 44.11
C GLU A 474 7.71 -5.62 43.59
N TYR A 475 7.14 -5.36 42.42
CA TYR A 475 7.26 -4.06 41.72
C TYR A 475 5.97 -3.25 41.70
N ALA A 476 4.80 -3.91 41.76
CA ALA A 476 3.48 -3.28 41.63
C ALA A 476 3.17 -2.24 42.72
N GLY A 477 3.85 -2.34 43.88
CA GLY A 477 3.72 -1.36 44.96
C GLY A 477 4.47 -0.05 44.72
N TYR A 478 5.38 0.01 43.76
CA TYR A 478 6.23 1.17 43.49
C TYR A 478 5.85 1.91 42.19
N THR A 479 5.42 1.19 41.16
CA THR A 479 5.21 1.72 39.83
C THR A 479 4.00 1.05 39.15
N ARG A 480 3.46 1.66 38.10
CA ARG A 480 2.44 1.05 37.26
C ARG A 480 3.09 0.10 36.25
N LEU A 481 2.65 -1.16 36.27
CA LEU A 481 3.20 -2.18 35.38
C LEU A 481 2.44 -2.17 34.05
N CYS A 482 3.19 -2.06 32.95
CA CYS A 482 2.66 -2.02 31.59
C CYS A 482 3.20 -3.21 30.80
N ALA A 483 2.33 -4.10 30.34
CA ALA A 483 2.70 -5.20 29.44
C ALA A 483 2.98 -4.68 28.04
N VAL A 484 4.10 -5.05 27.40
CA VAL A 484 4.43 -4.71 26.03
C VAL A 484 4.12 -5.88 25.10
N LEU A 485 3.14 -5.70 24.21
CA LEU A 485 2.81 -6.70 23.21
C LEU A 485 3.88 -6.74 22.09
N PRO A 486 4.23 -7.93 21.57
CA PRO A 486 5.18 -8.06 20.47
C PRO A 486 4.73 -7.27 19.24
N ARG A 487 5.57 -6.37 18.72
CA ARG A 487 5.25 -5.47 17.61
C ARG A 487 4.72 -6.21 16.37
N VAL A 488 5.25 -7.38 16.09
CA VAL A 488 4.80 -8.28 15.01
C VAL A 488 4.37 -9.62 15.62
N PHE A 489 3.17 -10.04 15.27
CA PHE A 489 2.52 -11.25 15.77
C PHE A 489 1.64 -11.86 14.67
N ARG A 490 1.02 -12.99 14.89
CA ARG A 490 0.08 -13.66 13.98
C ARG A 490 -1.33 -13.66 14.56
N THR A 491 -2.32 -13.88 13.72
CA THR A 491 -3.71 -14.02 14.18
C THR A 491 -3.85 -15.14 15.21
N GLU A 492 -3.08 -16.21 15.10
CA GLU A 492 -3.05 -17.32 16.05
C GLU A 492 -2.52 -16.94 17.45
N ASP A 493 -1.71 -15.88 17.57
CA ASP A 493 -1.17 -15.39 18.84
C ASP A 493 -2.21 -14.60 19.65
N GLU A 494 -3.26 -14.06 19.02
CA GLU A 494 -4.21 -13.10 19.63
C GLU A 494 -4.85 -13.64 20.92
N ALA A 495 -5.36 -14.88 20.88
CA ALA A 495 -5.99 -15.51 22.04
C ALA A 495 -5.01 -15.74 23.19
N ALA A 496 -3.76 -16.13 22.86
CA ALA A 496 -2.70 -16.35 23.85
C ALA A 496 -2.31 -15.03 24.52
N PHE A 497 -2.18 -13.95 23.75
CA PHE A 497 -1.84 -12.62 24.29
C PHE A 497 -2.94 -12.10 25.22
N ARG A 498 -4.21 -12.21 24.80
CA ARG A 498 -5.34 -11.82 25.64
C ARG A 498 -5.38 -12.61 26.94
N LYS A 499 -5.17 -13.92 26.88
CA LYS A 499 -5.10 -14.78 28.08
C LYS A 499 -3.94 -14.37 29.00
N ALA A 500 -2.76 -14.10 28.46
CA ALA A 500 -1.60 -13.65 29.24
C ALA A 500 -1.89 -12.33 29.96
N LEU A 501 -2.51 -11.35 29.29
CA LEU A 501 -2.92 -10.10 29.95
C LEU A 501 -3.91 -10.32 31.09
N GLN A 502 -4.87 -11.24 30.91
CA GLN A 502 -5.87 -11.58 31.95
C GLN A 502 -5.29 -12.33 33.14
N SER A 503 -4.21 -13.12 32.92
CA SER A 503 -3.57 -13.93 33.95
C SER A 503 -2.73 -13.11 34.94
N HIS A 504 -2.46 -11.84 34.63
CA HIS A 504 -1.59 -10.97 35.43
C HIS A 504 -2.35 -9.76 35.99
N PRO A 505 -3.12 -9.91 37.09
CA PRO A 505 -4.01 -8.87 37.63
C PRO A 505 -3.26 -7.64 38.17
N ARG A 506 -1.93 -7.71 38.34
CA ARG A 506 -1.09 -6.57 38.74
C ARG A 506 -0.74 -5.62 37.61
N LEU A 507 -1.03 -5.98 36.37
CA LEU A 507 -0.90 -5.08 35.24
C LEU A 507 -1.89 -3.91 35.37
N SER A 508 -1.39 -2.70 35.17
CA SER A 508 -2.18 -1.47 35.11
C SER A 508 -2.42 -1.00 33.69
N ALA A 509 -1.53 -1.38 32.76
CA ALA A 509 -1.54 -0.90 31.39
C ALA A 509 -1.05 -1.96 30.40
N VAL A 510 -1.32 -1.72 29.11
CA VAL A 510 -0.78 -2.48 28.00
C VAL A 510 -0.28 -1.53 26.91
N ALA A 511 0.94 -1.76 26.41
CA ALA A 511 1.53 -1.02 25.31
C ALA A 511 1.23 -1.71 23.97
N VAL A 512 0.68 -0.94 23.02
CA VAL A 512 0.20 -1.41 21.73
C VAL A 512 0.99 -0.74 20.61
N SER A 513 1.58 -1.54 19.72
CA SER A 513 2.42 -1.09 18.61
C SER A 513 1.79 -1.30 17.23
N ASN A 514 0.57 -1.86 17.19
CA ASN A 514 -0.16 -2.18 15.97
C ASN A 514 -1.65 -2.06 16.22
N LEU A 515 -2.44 -1.72 15.20
CA LEU A 515 -3.90 -1.64 15.31
C LEU A 515 -4.53 -2.97 15.77
N GLY A 516 -4.00 -4.10 15.31
CA GLY A 516 -4.48 -5.42 15.71
C GLY A 516 -4.34 -5.70 17.20
N HIS A 517 -3.56 -4.92 17.95
CA HIS A 517 -3.49 -5.02 19.41
C HIS A 517 -4.71 -4.42 20.12
N LEU A 518 -5.38 -3.43 19.53
CA LEU A 518 -6.49 -2.73 20.18
C LEU A 518 -7.65 -3.68 20.55
N PRO A 519 -8.13 -4.55 19.64
CA PRO A 519 -9.14 -5.55 20.00
C PRO A 519 -8.68 -6.57 21.05
N ILE A 520 -7.38 -6.89 21.09
CA ILE A 520 -6.82 -7.81 22.10
C ILE A 520 -6.87 -7.17 23.50
N ALA A 521 -6.57 -5.86 23.60
CA ALA A 521 -6.55 -5.10 24.84
C ALA A 521 -7.94 -4.65 25.30
N ALA A 522 -8.91 -4.54 24.38
CA ALA A 522 -10.23 -4.01 24.67
C ALA A 522 -10.98 -4.81 25.73
N GLY A 523 -11.64 -4.09 26.67
CA GLY A 523 -12.49 -4.67 27.72
C GLY A 523 -11.74 -5.39 28.84
N LEU A 524 -10.41 -5.24 28.94
CA LEU A 524 -9.61 -5.84 30.00
C LEU A 524 -9.44 -4.93 31.24
N GLY A 525 -9.96 -3.71 31.20
CA GLY A 525 -9.76 -2.73 32.28
C GLY A 525 -8.33 -2.17 32.39
N LEU A 526 -7.48 -2.46 31.40
CA LEU A 526 -6.11 -1.93 31.32
C LEU A 526 -6.07 -0.58 30.61
N GLU A 527 -5.21 0.31 31.08
CA GLU A 527 -4.86 1.53 30.34
C GLU A 527 -4.14 1.16 29.03
N ILE A 528 -4.64 1.63 27.88
CA ILE A 528 -4.04 1.33 26.57
C ILE A 528 -3.06 2.45 26.22
N ARG A 529 -1.78 2.12 26.10
CA ARG A 529 -0.70 3.07 25.76
C ARG A 529 -0.17 2.76 24.36
N GLY A 530 -0.22 3.76 23.48
CA GLY A 530 0.36 3.63 22.13
C GLY A 530 1.88 3.64 22.18
N ASP A 531 2.51 2.63 21.57
CA ASP A 531 3.97 2.57 21.42
C ASP A 531 4.41 3.08 20.04
N MET A 532 5.72 3.27 19.85
CA MET A 532 6.33 3.87 18.64
C MET A 532 5.91 3.20 17.32
N GLY A 533 5.50 1.93 17.33
CA GLY A 533 5.03 1.19 16.16
C GLY A 533 3.74 1.75 15.55
N LEU A 534 2.96 2.53 16.29
CA LEU A 534 1.79 3.25 15.77
C LEU A 534 2.15 4.46 14.91
N ASN A 535 3.43 4.83 14.83
CA ASN A 535 3.94 5.90 13.95
C ASN A 535 3.24 7.25 14.13
N VAL A 536 3.02 7.69 15.37
CA VAL A 536 2.42 9.00 15.67
C VAL A 536 3.32 10.13 15.17
N PHE A 537 2.86 10.91 14.20
CA PHE A 537 3.67 11.91 13.52
C PHE A 537 3.03 13.32 13.49
N ASN A 538 1.74 13.43 13.78
CA ASN A 538 0.98 14.68 13.83
C ASN A 538 -0.12 14.66 14.89
N SER A 539 -0.69 15.83 15.14
CA SER A 539 -1.72 16.04 16.15
C SER A 539 -3.02 15.29 15.88
N LEU A 540 -3.44 15.18 14.61
CA LEU A 540 -4.65 14.45 14.25
C LEU A 540 -4.52 12.94 14.49
N SER A 541 -3.31 12.37 14.36
CA SER A 541 -3.06 10.98 14.73
C SER A 541 -3.24 10.75 16.23
N LEU A 542 -2.87 11.71 17.08
CA LEU A 542 -3.13 11.65 18.54
C LEU A 542 -4.63 11.70 18.83
N LEU A 543 -5.35 12.61 18.17
CA LEU A 543 -6.81 12.71 18.32
C LEU A 543 -7.49 11.40 17.96
N PHE A 544 -7.16 10.85 16.79
CA PHE A 544 -7.70 9.58 16.32
C PHE A 544 -7.44 8.42 17.28
N LEU A 545 -6.21 8.28 17.78
CA LEU A 545 -5.89 7.21 18.73
C LEU A 545 -6.67 7.36 20.05
N GLY A 546 -6.93 8.60 20.48
CA GLY A 546 -7.77 8.88 21.63
C GLY A 546 -9.22 8.41 21.43
N GLU A 547 -9.79 8.59 20.25
CA GLU A 547 -11.12 8.07 19.89
C GLU A 547 -11.17 6.54 19.91
N LEU A 548 -10.05 5.87 19.68
CA LEU A 548 -9.92 4.40 19.80
C LEU A 548 -9.60 3.91 21.23
N GLY A 549 -9.63 4.81 22.23
CA GLY A 549 -9.43 4.46 23.64
C GLY A 549 -7.95 4.40 24.07
N VAL A 550 -7.02 4.85 23.24
CA VAL A 550 -5.61 5.03 23.67
C VAL A 550 -5.53 6.23 24.61
N THR A 551 -4.84 6.06 25.74
CA THR A 551 -4.78 7.07 26.82
C THR A 551 -3.47 7.87 26.84
N ALA A 552 -2.42 7.36 26.23
CA ALA A 552 -1.13 8.04 26.02
C ALA A 552 -0.45 7.43 24.79
N ALA A 553 0.41 8.16 24.11
CA ALA A 553 1.11 7.62 22.94
C ALA A 553 2.57 8.06 22.85
N THR A 554 3.45 7.11 22.52
CA THR A 554 4.84 7.38 22.17
C THR A 554 4.88 7.97 20.76
N VAL A 555 5.43 9.17 20.64
CA VAL A 555 5.60 9.84 19.35
C VAL A 555 6.73 9.19 18.55
N SER A 556 6.65 9.29 17.22
CA SER A 556 7.67 8.72 16.35
C SER A 556 9.06 9.29 16.65
N PRO A 557 10.09 8.43 16.79
CA PRO A 557 11.48 8.89 17.03
C PRO A 557 12.07 9.62 15.80
N GLU A 558 11.41 9.60 14.67
CA GLU A 558 11.79 10.38 13.48
C GLU A 558 11.41 11.86 13.58
N LEU A 559 10.58 12.26 14.56
CA LEU A 559 10.22 13.66 14.82
C LEU A 559 11.39 14.43 15.45
N ARG A 560 11.57 15.66 15.01
CA ARG A 560 12.49 16.60 15.64
C ARG A 560 11.87 17.19 16.91
N HIS A 561 12.68 17.61 17.87
CA HIS A 561 12.23 18.25 19.11
C HIS A 561 11.15 19.34 18.89
N GLN A 562 11.39 20.26 17.95
CA GLN A 562 10.43 21.31 17.64
C GLN A 562 9.08 20.77 17.17
N GLN A 563 9.08 19.69 16.38
CA GLN A 563 7.84 19.05 15.92
C GLN A 563 7.10 18.39 17.09
N VAL A 564 7.82 17.70 18.00
CA VAL A 564 7.21 17.13 19.22
C VAL A 564 6.62 18.23 20.10
N ARG A 565 7.34 19.35 20.28
CA ARG A 565 6.87 20.50 21.04
C ARG A 565 5.58 21.09 20.43
N ASP A 566 5.55 21.24 19.11
CA ASP A 566 4.48 21.92 18.37
C ASP A 566 3.22 21.04 18.18
N LEU A 567 3.26 19.74 18.47
CA LEU A 567 2.06 18.88 18.46
C LEU A 567 0.99 19.41 19.43
N SER A 568 -0.27 19.41 19.00
CA SER A 568 -1.42 19.56 19.90
C SER A 568 -1.60 18.28 20.71
N LYS A 569 -1.54 18.39 22.03
CA LYS A 569 -1.52 17.24 22.94
C LYS A 569 -2.95 16.77 23.24
N TYR A 570 -3.61 16.14 22.25
CA TYR A 570 -4.92 15.49 22.46
C TYR A 570 -4.82 14.29 23.40
N LEU A 571 -3.64 13.69 23.48
CA LEU A 571 -3.25 12.67 24.44
C LEU A 571 -1.91 13.06 25.10
N PRO A 572 -1.63 12.60 26.32
CA PRO A 572 -0.29 12.59 26.88
C PRO A 572 0.69 11.95 25.89
N CYS A 573 1.74 12.69 25.55
CA CYS A 573 2.79 12.21 24.63
C CYS A 573 3.99 11.70 25.41
N GLU A 574 4.50 10.55 24.97
CA GLU A 574 5.75 9.98 25.47
C GLU A 574 6.83 10.12 24.39
N ALA A 575 8.02 10.52 24.79
CA ALA A 575 9.19 10.60 23.91
C ALA A 575 10.34 9.77 24.46
N VAL A 576 11.00 9.00 23.58
CA VAL A 576 12.18 8.23 23.97
C VAL A 576 13.36 9.17 24.13
N VAL A 577 13.95 9.22 25.32
CA VAL A 577 15.07 10.11 25.69
C VAL A 577 16.38 9.37 25.97
N TYR A 578 16.30 8.04 26.19
CA TYR A 578 17.45 7.22 26.47
C TYR A 578 17.29 5.81 25.90
N GLY A 579 18.39 5.24 25.42
CA GLY A 579 18.47 3.85 24.98
C GLY A 579 18.70 3.68 23.48
N ARG A 580 18.78 2.43 23.03
CA ARG A 580 18.94 2.13 21.62
C ARG A 580 17.58 2.06 20.95
N LEU A 581 17.38 2.89 19.91
CA LEU A 581 16.16 2.87 19.12
C LEU A 581 16.13 1.63 18.22
N PRO A 582 14.98 0.93 18.12
CA PRO A 582 14.80 -0.15 17.15
C PRO A 582 14.71 0.43 15.74
N LEU A 583 15.57 -0.06 14.85
CA LEU A 583 15.68 0.38 13.46
C LEU A 583 14.87 -0.45 12.49
N MET A 584 14.85 -1.77 12.72
CA MET A 584 14.09 -2.73 11.90
C MET A 584 13.57 -3.87 12.77
N ILE A 585 12.41 -4.40 12.38
CA ILE A 585 11.96 -5.73 12.77
C ILE A 585 11.85 -6.61 11.53
N THR A 586 12.45 -7.81 11.56
CA THR A 586 12.60 -8.64 10.36
C THR A 586 11.90 -9.98 10.51
N GLU A 587 11.11 -10.38 9.53
CA GLU A 587 10.47 -11.70 9.51
C GLU A 587 11.49 -12.81 9.20
N ASN A 588 12.46 -12.55 8.32
CA ASN A 588 13.55 -13.48 8.04
C ASN A 588 14.75 -13.15 8.92
N CYS A 589 14.98 -13.97 9.94
CA CYS A 589 15.99 -13.72 10.98
C CYS A 589 17.43 -13.84 10.44
N PRO A 590 18.25 -12.76 10.44
CA PRO A 590 19.65 -12.83 9.98
C PRO A 590 20.52 -13.81 10.77
N LEU A 591 20.31 -13.93 12.08
CA LEU A 591 21.03 -14.87 12.95
C LEU A 591 20.78 -16.32 12.53
N ARG A 592 19.53 -16.69 12.32
CA ARG A 592 19.17 -18.03 11.84
C ARG A 592 19.74 -18.31 10.44
N CYS A 593 19.61 -17.34 9.54
CA CYS A 593 20.11 -17.46 8.16
C CYS A 593 21.63 -17.53 8.07
N SER A 594 22.35 -16.98 9.05
CA SER A 594 23.81 -17.07 9.10
C SER A 594 24.33 -18.32 9.83
N GLY A 595 23.45 -19.13 10.45
CA GLY A 595 23.86 -20.26 11.27
C GLY A 595 24.40 -19.87 12.65
N GLN A 596 24.16 -18.63 13.09
CA GLN A 596 24.65 -18.08 14.36
C GLN A 596 23.53 -17.92 15.41
N CYS A 597 22.38 -18.55 15.17
CA CYS A 597 21.27 -18.50 16.12
C CYS A 597 21.59 -19.35 17.34
N SER A 598 21.60 -18.69 18.50
CA SER A 598 21.83 -19.31 19.83
C SER A 598 20.58 -19.28 20.71
N HIS A 599 19.40 -19.24 20.09
CA HIS A 599 18.09 -19.30 20.76
C HIS A 599 17.91 -18.31 21.91
N GLY A 600 18.16 -17.02 21.65
CA GLY A 600 17.82 -15.93 22.58
C GLY A 600 18.95 -14.98 22.93
N THR A 601 20.21 -15.29 22.61
CA THR A 601 21.37 -14.43 23.00
C THR A 601 21.59 -13.24 22.08
N GLY A 602 20.90 -13.16 20.93
CA GLY A 602 21.10 -12.06 19.98
C GLY A 602 22.43 -12.13 19.21
N GLY A 603 22.89 -11.00 18.69
CA GLY A 603 24.14 -10.89 17.94
C GLY A 603 24.48 -9.45 17.59
N THR A 604 25.50 -9.25 16.75
CA THR A 604 25.91 -7.93 16.31
C THR A 604 26.14 -7.90 14.81
N LEU A 605 25.38 -7.04 14.12
CA LEU A 605 25.56 -6.76 12.71
C LEU A 605 26.51 -5.56 12.57
N THR A 606 27.56 -5.68 11.77
CA THR A 606 28.54 -4.61 11.55
C THR A 606 28.47 -4.12 10.11
N ASP A 607 28.38 -2.83 9.89
CA ASP A 607 28.40 -2.24 8.57
C ASP A 607 29.81 -2.04 8.02
N ARG A 608 29.93 -1.52 6.79
CA ARG A 608 31.19 -1.23 6.11
C ARG A 608 32.07 -0.17 6.82
N THR A 609 31.48 0.63 7.71
CA THR A 609 32.19 1.68 8.46
C THR A 609 32.65 1.20 9.83
N GLY A 610 32.32 -0.05 10.20
CA GLY A 610 32.60 -0.62 11.52
C GLY A 610 31.52 -0.30 12.56
N ALA A 611 30.41 0.34 12.19
CA ALA A 611 29.30 0.59 13.10
C ALA A 611 28.60 -0.72 13.47
N ALA A 612 28.46 -0.97 14.78
CA ALA A 612 27.92 -2.20 15.36
C ALA A 612 26.45 -2.02 15.75
N PHE A 613 25.56 -2.78 15.13
CA PHE A 613 24.11 -2.78 15.35
C PHE A 613 23.73 -4.04 16.12
N PRO A 614 23.33 -3.95 17.39
CA PRO A 614 22.86 -5.11 18.14
C PRO A 614 21.62 -5.72 17.48
N LEU A 615 21.57 -7.05 17.43
CA LEU A 615 20.42 -7.84 17.03
C LEU A 615 19.77 -8.45 18.27
N LEU A 616 18.50 -8.19 18.49
CA LEU A 616 17.71 -8.82 19.53
C LEU A 616 16.80 -9.89 18.91
N CYS A 617 16.58 -10.99 19.63
CA CYS A 617 15.55 -11.95 19.27
C CYS A 617 14.18 -11.38 19.62
N ALA A 618 13.24 -11.48 18.69
CA ALA A 618 11.87 -11.04 18.86
C ALA A 618 10.90 -12.22 18.70
N HIS A 619 9.64 -12.02 19.13
CA HIS A 619 8.58 -13.02 19.09
C HIS A 619 8.49 -13.73 17.73
N GLY A 620 8.23 -15.04 17.71
CA GLY A 620 8.06 -15.82 16.47
C GLY A 620 9.36 -16.03 15.68
N CYS A 621 10.53 -16.07 16.32
CA CYS A 621 11.84 -16.24 15.66
C CYS A 621 12.16 -15.11 14.66
N ARG A 622 11.81 -13.90 15.01
CA ARG A 622 12.13 -12.64 14.31
C ARG A 622 13.37 -12.00 14.93
N SER A 623 13.93 -11.01 14.26
CA SER A 623 15.03 -10.21 14.80
C SER A 623 14.68 -8.73 14.79
N GLU A 624 15.05 -8.04 15.86
CA GLU A 624 15.02 -6.58 15.92
C GLU A 624 16.44 -6.03 15.85
N ILE A 625 16.70 -5.15 14.88
CA ILE A 625 17.99 -4.49 14.71
C ILE A 625 17.95 -3.18 15.49
N GLN A 626 18.83 -3.03 16.46
CA GLN A 626 18.96 -1.84 17.29
C GLN A 626 19.94 -0.84 16.68
N ASN A 627 19.77 0.45 16.99
CA ASN A 627 20.73 1.48 16.55
C ASN A 627 22.13 1.21 17.11
N SER A 628 23.16 1.50 16.32
CA SER A 628 24.57 1.35 16.72
C SER A 628 24.95 2.27 17.87
N LYS A 629 24.27 3.40 18.04
CA LYS A 629 24.47 4.35 19.14
C LYS A 629 23.21 4.43 19.98
N ALA A 630 23.36 4.46 21.29
CA ALA A 630 22.28 4.79 22.20
C ALA A 630 21.91 6.29 22.06
N LEU A 631 20.63 6.58 22.04
CA LEU A 631 20.13 7.92 22.24
C LEU A 631 20.44 8.34 23.69
N TYR A 632 20.82 9.58 23.90
CA TYR A 632 21.03 10.15 25.22
C TYR A 632 20.68 11.63 25.18
N LEU A 633 19.60 12.00 25.85
CA LEU A 633 19.06 13.36 25.89
C LEU A 633 18.98 13.92 27.31
N ALA A 634 19.51 13.21 28.33
CA ALA A 634 19.48 13.68 29.71
C ALA A 634 20.33 14.96 29.94
N ASP A 635 21.25 15.26 29.03
CA ASP A 635 22.05 16.49 28.99
C ASP A 635 21.35 17.66 28.25
N LYS A 636 20.10 17.49 27.83
CA LYS A 636 19.30 18.45 27.06
C LYS A 636 18.08 18.90 27.88
N PRO A 637 18.24 19.76 28.90
CA PRO A 637 17.13 20.14 29.80
C PRO A 637 15.98 20.88 29.09
N GLN A 638 16.17 21.32 27.85
CA GLN A 638 15.16 21.94 27.02
C GLN A 638 14.16 20.96 26.38
N TRP A 639 14.39 19.67 26.53
CA TRP A 639 13.48 18.61 26.06
C TRP A 639 12.32 18.40 27.02
#